data_30b3bb1d3eb2b10ea83c96271bfc1d30
#
_entry.id   30b3bb1d3eb2b10ea83c96271bfc1d30
#
_cell.length_a   1.000
_cell.length_b   1.000
_cell.length_c   1.000
_cell.angle_alpha   90.00
_cell.angle_beta   90.00
_cell.angle_gamma   90.00
#
_symmetry.space_group_name_H-M   'P 1'
#
loop_
_entity.id
_entity.type
_entity.pdbx_description
1 polymer ?
#
loop_
_entity_poly.entity_id
_entity_poly.type
_entity_poly.pdbx_seq_one_letter_code
_entity_poly.pdbx_strand_id
1 'polypeptide(L)'
;MRGRLSDIFREVTTPRAIQDRYLPPDREAFAAAEPPTGRVIVIAPTRAACETIELAVGLHLDTVLQREHGAQIQELAASGVGFGIVAGTGTGKTLAIRPIAETILHTTDLRVGVVNREREATPETPTWNVIIVTTGIARRWFQDNDIRATDTLIVDEIHQTSAELELCLALGKRVGCRYIWLSATVDPAFYAEYLGSSSVIESSAFDPAKAATVKIVNRDPLEFLDDKFLRAVFKDKRGVGVFLPTRAGVEQAAESVHASFPRINTAFYHGGEPIRVIRPFLEGTEKKPYVLAMTAAGQSALNVRGLDTVVIDDTRFTNIIERGKNVLSKLHLGSNEILQMAGRVHGRVDGGRVFILSDRDIDFKSLQPTAPEFQLAGDSERVALTCAALGVRADDLDLPVPLDRVSYRKALALLDDRGIVESGKLTTYGRAVEALPVDRPWAELLVNADDDLVPFVAVVSGIESLHRMTREERDLEGLVVPGSDHLTAYNVYAEALSKCGYTGEVYGLPRHQFDESVMEWAERRGVLVKSIEDAALGMASVYRSLGMPLPAKLPFAREHTRKQFAELLARTMPFDLVIDEQTRDGGNARVSKTSVCGSWGAIAGSLRYFAGKSGEPRAGIEGTQIPDDLIRKYATRTKPQLVYDPHRKHDQLVLMSRVEYFGFELDREIEPVREFPESLAAEARHILAQAAAREEARQVWIKKNHAAISAVREAYRRSGGATPRLGFDELAALYERQLAGVNSVEEFRNARLTVNTDDFVPPEE
;
A
#
# COMPACT_ATOMS: atom_id res chain seq x y z
N MET A 1 -13.40 -5.37 -27.01
CA MET A 1 -12.77 -5.97 -25.83
C MET A 1 -13.30 -5.41 -24.50
N ARG A 2 -13.40 -4.08 -24.30
CA ARG A 2 -13.91 -3.48 -23.05
C ARG A 2 -15.26 -4.05 -22.56
N GLY A 3 -16.21 -4.32 -23.45
CA GLY A 3 -17.48 -4.91 -23.07
C GLY A 3 -17.42 -6.41 -22.73
N ARG A 4 -16.44 -7.13 -23.28
CA ARG A 4 -16.29 -8.57 -23.09
C ARG A 4 -15.66 -8.91 -21.73
N LEU A 5 -14.76 -8.05 -21.24
CA LEU A 5 -14.12 -8.23 -19.94
C LEU A 5 -15.02 -7.76 -18.79
N SER A 6 -15.88 -6.76 -19.02
CA SER A 6 -16.78 -6.25 -17.98
C SER A 6 -17.79 -7.27 -17.46
N ASP A 7 -18.13 -8.28 -18.27
CA ASP A 7 -19.16 -9.25 -17.90
C ASP A 7 -18.62 -10.51 -17.20
N ILE A 8 -17.29 -10.71 -17.22
CA ILE A 8 -16.71 -12.02 -16.92
C ILE A 8 -15.81 -12.01 -15.67
N PHE A 9 -15.12 -10.91 -15.39
CA PHE A 9 -13.96 -10.98 -14.49
C PHE A 9 -14.26 -10.53 -13.08
N ARG A 10 -14.83 -11.47 -12.36
CA ARG A 10 -14.96 -11.38 -10.92
C ARG A 10 -14.37 -12.61 -10.30
N GLU A 11 -13.40 -12.42 -9.40
CA GLU A 11 -12.89 -13.52 -8.60
C GLU A 11 -14.03 -14.12 -7.77
N VAL A 12 -14.16 -15.43 -7.77
CA VAL A 12 -15.22 -16.13 -7.02
C VAL A 12 -14.80 -16.23 -5.56
N THR A 13 -14.91 -15.11 -4.86
CA THR A 13 -14.51 -15.01 -3.45
C THR A 13 -15.67 -14.74 -2.50
N THR A 14 -16.87 -14.44 -3.04
CA THR A 14 -18.04 -14.14 -2.24
C THR A 14 -19.15 -15.19 -2.43
N PRO A 15 -20.01 -15.41 -1.42
CA PRO A 15 -21.19 -16.30 -1.56
C PRO A 15 -22.09 -15.90 -2.72
N ARG A 16 -22.28 -14.60 -2.94
CA ARG A 16 -23.09 -14.07 -4.03
C ARG A 16 -22.49 -14.39 -5.41
N ALA A 17 -21.18 -14.25 -5.57
CA ALA A 17 -20.48 -14.60 -6.80
C ALA A 17 -20.60 -16.12 -7.10
N ILE A 18 -20.65 -16.96 -6.07
CA ILE A 18 -20.90 -18.39 -6.22
C ILE A 18 -22.31 -18.64 -6.74
N GLN A 19 -23.32 -17.99 -6.17
CA GLN A 19 -24.71 -18.14 -6.61
C GLN A 19 -24.86 -17.80 -8.08
N ASP A 20 -24.21 -16.73 -8.54
CA ASP A 20 -24.33 -16.27 -9.92
C ASP A 20 -23.58 -17.17 -10.92
N ARG A 21 -22.49 -17.82 -10.51
CA ARG A 21 -21.59 -18.58 -11.39
C ARG A 21 -21.85 -20.09 -11.41
N TYR A 22 -22.10 -20.70 -10.25
CA TYR A 22 -22.12 -22.16 -10.13
C TYR A 22 -23.49 -22.80 -9.99
N LEU A 23 -24.53 -22.02 -9.69
CA LEU A 23 -25.86 -22.57 -9.38
C LEU A 23 -26.99 -21.93 -10.21
N PRO A 24 -26.86 -21.77 -11.54
CA PRO A 24 -27.96 -21.18 -12.33
C PRO A 24 -29.28 -21.97 -12.29
N PRO A 25 -29.26 -23.34 -12.32
CA PRO A 25 -30.52 -24.11 -12.27
C PRO A 25 -31.07 -24.31 -10.87
N ASP A 26 -30.22 -24.32 -9.84
CA ASP A 26 -30.62 -24.55 -8.44
C ASP A 26 -30.68 -23.25 -7.62
N ARG A 27 -30.73 -22.12 -8.32
CA ARG A 27 -30.72 -20.79 -7.69
C ARG A 27 -31.84 -20.61 -6.67
N GLU A 28 -33.01 -21.18 -6.91
CA GLU A 28 -34.14 -21.13 -5.99
C GLU A 28 -33.89 -21.97 -4.73
N ALA A 29 -33.31 -23.14 -4.87
CA ALA A 29 -32.98 -24.00 -3.75
C ALA A 29 -31.84 -23.41 -2.90
N PHE A 30 -30.89 -22.74 -3.52
CA PHE A 30 -29.77 -22.09 -2.84
C PHE A 30 -30.18 -20.74 -2.21
N ALA A 31 -31.06 -19.98 -2.86
CA ALA A 31 -31.65 -18.78 -2.29
C ALA A 31 -32.58 -19.08 -1.09
N ALA A 32 -33.16 -20.29 -1.06
CA ALA A 32 -33.93 -20.77 0.07
C ALA A 32 -33.08 -21.25 1.26
N ALA A 33 -31.78 -21.56 1.01
CA ALA A 33 -30.81 -21.79 2.08
C ALA A 33 -30.35 -20.43 2.63
N GLU A 34 -31.11 -19.85 3.54
CA GLU A 34 -30.65 -18.65 4.24
C GLU A 34 -29.29 -18.92 4.88
N PRO A 35 -28.28 -18.08 4.63
CA PRO A 35 -27.03 -18.19 5.36
C PRO A 35 -27.33 -18.10 6.86
N PRO A 36 -26.62 -18.87 7.69
CA PRO A 36 -26.88 -18.88 9.13
C PRO A 36 -26.90 -17.45 9.67
N THR A 37 -28.00 -17.10 10.33
CA THR A 37 -28.08 -15.82 11.02
C THR A 37 -27.05 -15.79 12.13
N GLY A 38 -26.26 -14.73 12.20
CA GLY A 38 -25.26 -14.58 13.25
C GLY A 38 -23.95 -15.33 13.03
N ARG A 39 -23.49 -15.43 11.81
CA ARG A 39 -22.16 -16.00 11.50
C ARG A 39 -21.05 -15.29 12.27
N VAL A 40 -19.97 -16.04 12.52
CA VAL A 40 -18.71 -15.50 12.99
C VAL A 40 -17.74 -15.41 11.81
N ILE A 41 -17.29 -14.20 11.49
CA ILE A 41 -16.31 -13.95 10.44
C ILE A 41 -15.01 -13.54 11.10
N VAL A 42 -13.96 -14.36 10.92
CA VAL A 42 -12.63 -14.11 11.50
C VAL A 42 -11.76 -13.47 10.43
N ILE A 43 -11.30 -12.25 10.69
CA ILE A 43 -10.41 -11.50 9.80
C ILE A 43 -8.97 -11.73 10.24
N ALA A 44 -8.18 -12.32 9.35
CA ALA A 44 -6.78 -12.64 9.57
C ALA A 44 -5.88 -11.66 8.79
N PRO A 45 -4.70 -11.29 9.32
CA PRO A 45 -3.81 -10.35 8.64
C PRO A 45 -3.11 -10.95 7.42
N THR A 46 -2.92 -12.27 7.39
CA THR A 46 -2.21 -12.99 6.32
C THR A 46 -2.86 -14.33 6.01
N ARG A 47 -2.50 -14.93 4.87
CA ARG A 47 -2.91 -16.31 4.53
C ARG A 47 -2.42 -17.34 5.54
N ALA A 48 -1.17 -17.21 5.96
CA ALA A 48 -0.59 -18.11 6.99
C ALA A 48 -1.36 -18.02 8.31
N ALA A 49 -1.80 -16.82 8.69
CA ALA A 49 -2.65 -16.64 9.86
C ALA A 49 -4.01 -17.35 9.71
N CYS A 50 -4.59 -17.37 8.50
CA CYS A 50 -5.83 -18.13 8.25
C CYS A 50 -5.66 -19.62 8.59
N GLU A 51 -4.57 -20.25 8.18
CA GLU A 51 -4.28 -21.66 8.48
C GLU A 51 -4.08 -21.89 9.98
N THR A 52 -3.37 -21.00 10.65
CA THR A 52 -3.17 -21.04 12.09
C THR A 52 -4.50 -20.95 12.85
N ILE A 53 -5.38 -20.05 12.42
CA ILE A 53 -6.71 -19.86 13.02
C ILE A 53 -7.59 -21.10 12.77
N GLU A 54 -7.57 -21.65 11.56
CA GLU A 54 -8.32 -22.87 11.23
C GLU A 54 -7.93 -24.04 12.12
N LEU A 55 -6.62 -24.25 12.30
CA LEU A 55 -6.11 -25.27 13.23
C LEU A 55 -6.53 -24.98 14.66
N ALA A 56 -6.42 -23.74 15.12
CA ALA A 56 -6.80 -23.35 16.48
C ALA A 56 -8.29 -23.57 16.76
N VAL A 57 -9.16 -23.25 15.79
CA VAL A 57 -10.61 -23.49 15.91
C VAL A 57 -10.93 -24.99 15.95
N GLY A 58 -10.08 -25.82 15.34
CA GLY A 58 -10.21 -27.28 15.42
C GLY A 58 -9.75 -27.91 16.72
N LEU A 59 -9.10 -27.17 17.61
CA LEU A 59 -8.46 -27.70 18.82
C LEU A 59 -9.19 -27.27 20.11
N HIS A 60 -9.24 -28.18 21.06
CA HIS A 60 -9.64 -27.92 22.45
C HIS A 60 -8.38 -28.00 23.33
N LEU A 61 -7.75 -26.88 23.61
CA LEU A 61 -6.55 -26.81 24.45
C LEU A 61 -6.81 -25.93 25.68
N ASP A 62 -6.30 -26.39 26.80
CA ASP A 62 -6.26 -25.59 28.03
C ASP A 62 -5.11 -24.61 27.97
N THR A 63 -5.43 -23.33 27.86
CA THR A 63 -4.46 -22.24 27.75
C THR A 63 -4.42 -21.38 29.01
N VAL A 64 -3.34 -20.61 29.18
CA VAL A 64 -3.24 -19.66 30.28
C VAL A 64 -4.42 -18.69 30.25
N LEU A 65 -4.73 -18.14 29.10
CA LEU A 65 -5.84 -17.20 28.92
C LEU A 65 -7.18 -17.85 29.32
N GLN A 66 -7.43 -19.11 28.92
CA GLN A 66 -8.65 -19.82 29.25
C GLN A 66 -8.79 -20.10 30.76
N ARG A 67 -7.69 -20.46 31.42
CA ARG A 67 -7.70 -20.71 32.87
C ARG A 67 -7.93 -19.43 33.68
N GLU A 68 -7.30 -18.35 33.29
CA GLU A 68 -7.35 -17.07 34.02
C GLU A 68 -8.62 -16.28 33.72
N HIS A 69 -9.07 -16.26 32.48
CA HIS A 69 -10.13 -15.38 31.99
C HIS A 69 -11.27 -16.08 31.25
N GLY A 70 -11.29 -17.42 31.18
CA GLY A 70 -12.25 -18.16 30.38
C GLY A 70 -13.71 -17.85 30.74
N ALA A 71 -14.04 -17.76 32.01
CA ALA A 71 -15.39 -17.41 32.47
C ALA A 71 -15.80 -15.99 32.04
N GLN A 72 -14.91 -15.04 32.17
CA GLN A 72 -15.15 -13.65 31.74
C GLN A 72 -15.30 -13.54 30.22
N ILE A 73 -14.48 -14.26 29.46
CA ILE A 73 -14.58 -14.33 28.00
C ILE A 73 -15.94 -14.89 27.59
N GLN A 74 -16.38 -15.96 28.22
CA GLN A 74 -17.68 -16.59 27.93
C GLN A 74 -18.84 -15.63 28.26
N GLU A 75 -18.79 -14.95 29.38
CA GLU A 75 -19.79 -13.94 29.76
C GLU A 75 -19.87 -12.81 28.73
N LEU A 76 -18.72 -12.23 28.34
CA LEU A 76 -18.64 -11.20 27.32
C LEU A 76 -19.12 -11.69 25.96
N ALA A 77 -18.73 -12.89 25.55
CA ALA A 77 -19.19 -13.48 24.30
C ALA A 77 -20.72 -13.66 24.27
N ALA A 78 -21.31 -14.06 25.38
CA ALA A 78 -22.77 -14.21 25.52
C ALA A 78 -23.52 -12.88 25.62
N SER A 79 -22.86 -11.80 26.01
CA SER A 79 -23.50 -10.50 26.27
C SER A 79 -24.05 -9.80 25.02
N GLY A 80 -23.60 -10.18 23.82
CA GLY A 80 -23.97 -9.54 22.56
C GLY A 80 -23.22 -8.23 22.25
N VAL A 81 -22.38 -7.74 23.14
CA VAL A 81 -21.58 -6.52 22.94
C VAL A 81 -20.15 -6.85 22.51
N GLY A 82 -19.47 -5.86 21.91
CA GLY A 82 -18.06 -5.99 21.52
C GLY A 82 -17.12 -5.94 22.71
N PHE A 83 -15.99 -6.62 22.60
CA PHE A 83 -14.91 -6.59 23.59
C PHE A 83 -13.56 -6.89 22.95
N GLY A 84 -12.49 -6.60 23.66
CA GLY A 84 -11.12 -6.87 23.24
C GLY A 84 -10.37 -7.78 24.18
N ILE A 85 -9.37 -8.48 23.65
CA ILE A 85 -8.40 -9.27 24.42
C ILE A 85 -7.01 -8.83 24.02
N VAL A 86 -6.26 -8.32 24.98
CA VAL A 86 -4.84 -7.97 24.84
C VAL A 86 -4.02 -8.95 25.66
N ALA A 87 -3.24 -9.77 25.01
CA ALA A 87 -2.46 -10.77 25.66
C ALA A 87 -1.16 -11.06 24.94
N GLY A 88 -0.12 -11.38 25.69
CA GLY A 88 1.21 -11.69 25.16
C GLY A 88 1.19 -12.90 24.21
N THR A 89 2.23 -13.04 23.41
CA THR A 89 2.40 -14.18 22.50
C THR A 89 2.45 -15.50 23.33
N GLY A 90 1.78 -16.54 22.86
CA GLY A 90 1.78 -17.85 23.52
C GLY A 90 0.79 -18.00 24.67
N THR A 91 -0.03 -16.99 24.97
CA THR A 91 -1.09 -17.08 26.00
C THR A 91 -2.33 -17.85 25.56
N GLY A 92 -2.50 -18.07 24.26
CA GLY A 92 -3.64 -18.77 23.69
C GLY A 92 -4.75 -17.89 23.10
N LYS A 93 -4.42 -16.64 22.67
CA LYS A 93 -5.40 -15.72 22.06
C LYS A 93 -6.16 -16.36 20.90
N THR A 94 -5.45 -16.89 19.92
CA THR A 94 -6.05 -17.50 18.72
C THR A 94 -6.89 -18.73 19.09
N LEU A 95 -6.48 -19.48 20.10
CA LEU A 95 -7.25 -20.62 20.63
C LEU A 95 -8.54 -20.22 21.34
N ALA A 96 -8.65 -18.97 21.80
CA ALA A 96 -9.88 -18.44 22.39
C ALA A 96 -11.00 -18.22 21.37
N ILE A 97 -10.68 -18.16 20.07
CA ILE A 97 -11.67 -17.94 19.01
C ILE A 97 -12.73 -19.05 19.02
N ARG A 98 -12.34 -20.31 19.22
CA ARG A 98 -13.30 -21.43 19.26
C ARG A 98 -14.36 -21.27 20.37
N PRO A 99 -14.01 -21.17 21.66
CA PRO A 99 -15.02 -21.03 22.70
C PRO A 99 -15.85 -19.75 22.57
N ILE A 100 -15.28 -18.68 22.04
CA ILE A 100 -16.02 -17.46 21.71
C ILE A 100 -17.07 -17.73 20.64
N ALA A 101 -16.70 -18.39 19.55
CA ALA A 101 -17.60 -18.73 18.45
C ALA A 101 -18.71 -19.70 18.91
N GLU A 102 -18.38 -20.72 19.69
CA GLU A 102 -19.35 -21.64 20.25
C GLU A 102 -20.39 -20.95 21.14
N THR A 103 -19.95 -19.99 21.94
CA THR A 103 -20.84 -19.18 22.79
C THR A 103 -21.74 -18.27 21.96
N ILE A 104 -21.20 -17.57 20.96
CA ILE A 104 -21.97 -16.65 20.10
C ILE A 104 -23.02 -17.42 19.28
N LEU A 105 -22.63 -18.56 18.72
CA LEU A 105 -23.46 -19.36 17.83
C LEU A 105 -24.38 -20.33 18.57
N HIS A 106 -24.24 -20.43 19.89
CA HIS A 106 -24.98 -21.36 20.73
C HIS A 106 -24.92 -22.83 20.26
N THR A 107 -23.77 -23.20 19.70
CA THR A 107 -23.55 -24.58 19.18
C THR A 107 -22.07 -24.96 19.26
N THR A 108 -21.80 -26.24 19.43
CA THR A 108 -20.46 -26.81 19.30
C THR A 108 -20.19 -27.36 17.88
N ASP A 109 -21.23 -27.38 17.04
CA ASP A 109 -21.12 -27.76 15.62
C ASP A 109 -20.64 -26.54 14.79
N LEU A 110 -19.34 -26.31 14.81
CA LEU A 110 -18.71 -25.25 14.03
C LEU A 110 -18.38 -25.75 12.63
N ARG A 111 -19.08 -25.21 11.65
CA ARG A 111 -18.80 -25.43 10.23
C ARG A 111 -17.87 -24.36 9.76
N VAL A 112 -16.59 -24.71 9.76
CA VAL A 112 -15.49 -23.77 9.53
C VAL A 112 -15.03 -23.81 8.08
N GLY A 113 -14.85 -22.66 7.48
CA GLY A 113 -14.25 -22.53 6.16
C GLY A 113 -13.28 -21.38 6.09
N VAL A 114 -12.38 -21.43 5.12
CA VAL A 114 -11.37 -20.40 4.85
C VAL A 114 -11.54 -19.88 3.43
N VAL A 115 -11.54 -18.56 3.26
CA VAL A 115 -11.55 -17.90 1.95
C VAL A 115 -10.38 -16.92 1.87
N ASN A 116 -9.47 -17.16 0.94
CA ASN A 116 -8.33 -16.31 0.65
C ASN A 116 -7.86 -16.53 -0.80
N ARG A 117 -6.70 -16.03 -1.19
CA ARG A 117 -6.17 -16.25 -2.54
C ARG A 117 -5.98 -17.72 -2.92
N GLU A 118 -5.68 -18.58 -1.95
CA GLU A 118 -5.44 -20.00 -2.18
C GLU A 118 -6.74 -20.81 -2.20
N ARG A 119 -7.71 -20.38 -1.37
CA ARG A 119 -8.98 -21.08 -1.18
C ARG A 119 -10.13 -20.18 -1.60
N GLU A 120 -10.68 -20.44 -2.77
CA GLU A 120 -11.89 -19.75 -3.21
C GLU A 120 -13.10 -20.15 -2.34
N ALA A 121 -14.07 -19.25 -2.34
CA ALA A 121 -15.40 -19.59 -1.90
C ALA A 121 -15.97 -20.74 -2.77
N THR A 122 -16.63 -21.68 -2.12
CA THR A 122 -17.24 -22.88 -2.75
C THR A 122 -18.76 -22.84 -2.59
N PRO A 123 -19.52 -23.70 -3.27
CA PRO A 123 -20.96 -23.85 -3.01
C PRO A 123 -21.32 -24.14 -1.55
N GLU A 124 -20.39 -24.66 -0.77
CA GLU A 124 -20.56 -24.92 0.67
C GLU A 124 -20.38 -23.68 1.54
N THR A 125 -19.70 -22.63 1.04
CA THR A 125 -19.39 -21.40 1.80
C THR A 125 -20.61 -20.81 2.50
N PRO A 126 -21.79 -20.70 1.89
CA PRO A 126 -22.97 -20.17 2.56
C PRO A 126 -23.46 -21.03 3.74
N THR A 127 -23.05 -22.28 3.83
CA THR A 127 -23.43 -23.19 4.93
C THR A 127 -22.51 -23.08 6.13
N TRP A 128 -21.36 -22.42 6.01
CA TRP A 128 -20.41 -22.21 7.09
C TRP A 128 -20.90 -21.17 8.08
N ASN A 129 -20.73 -21.46 9.37
CA ASN A 129 -21.06 -20.52 10.44
C ASN A 129 -19.84 -19.82 11.06
N VAL A 130 -18.64 -20.33 10.78
CA VAL A 130 -17.36 -19.68 11.07
C VAL A 130 -16.56 -19.58 9.79
N ILE A 131 -16.28 -18.37 9.35
CA ILE A 131 -15.57 -18.13 8.09
C ILE A 131 -14.32 -17.32 8.37
N ILE A 132 -13.18 -17.85 7.99
CA ILE A 132 -11.88 -17.22 8.18
C ILE A 132 -11.47 -16.60 6.85
N VAL A 133 -11.22 -15.29 6.85
CA VAL A 133 -10.89 -14.51 5.64
C VAL A 133 -9.68 -13.61 5.86
N THR A 134 -8.98 -13.31 4.78
CA THR A 134 -7.99 -12.23 4.80
C THR A 134 -8.67 -10.86 4.70
N THR A 135 -7.95 -9.80 5.05
CA THR A 135 -8.46 -8.42 5.01
C THR A 135 -8.95 -8.00 3.62
N GLY A 136 -8.25 -8.41 2.55
CA GLY A 136 -8.67 -8.11 1.18
C GLY A 136 -9.98 -8.78 0.78
N ILE A 137 -10.21 -10.02 1.22
CA ILE A 137 -11.48 -10.74 1.01
C ILE A 137 -12.60 -10.08 1.82
N ALA A 138 -12.35 -9.76 3.09
CA ALA A 138 -13.34 -9.08 3.93
C ALA A 138 -13.78 -7.75 3.31
N ARG A 139 -12.85 -6.94 2.82
CA ARG A 139 -13.15 -5.68 2.12
C ARG A 139 -14.07 -5.92 0.91
N ARG A 140 -13.77 -6.92 0.09
CA ARG A 140 -14.60 -7.26 -1.08
C ARG A 140 -16.00 -7.72 -0.68
N TRP A 141 -16.11 -8.50 0.37
CA TRP A 141 -17.41 -8.94 0.89
C TRP A 141 -18.23 -7.78 1.44
N PHE A 142 -17.61 -6.77 2.02
CA PHE A 142 -18.29 -5.51 2.36
C PHE A 142 -18.82 -4.78 1.12
N GLN A 143 -18.02 -4.69 0.06
CA GLN A 143 -18.44 -4.07 -1.20
C GLN A 143 -19.61 -4.80 -1.86
N ASP A 144 -19.66 -6.11 -1.72
CA ASP A 144 -20.74 -6.94 -2.26
C ASP A 144 -21.97 -7.05 -1.33
N ASN A 145 -21.95 -6.42 -0.17
CA ASN A 145 -22.96 -6.51 0.88
C ASN A 145 -23.18 -7.95 1.41
N ASP A 146 -22.14 -8.76 1.39
CA ASP A 146 -22.17 -10.15 1.89
C ASP A 146 -21.91 -10.23 3.42
N ILE A 147 -21.36 -9.18 4.02
CA ILE A 147 -21.24 -9.04 5.47
C ILE A 147 -22.42 -8.22 5.99
N ARG A 148 -23.10 -8.74 7.00
CA ARG A 148 -24.35 -8.21 7.54
C ARG A 148 -24.18 -7.74 8.97
N ALA A 149 -25.08 -6.88 9.45
CA ALA A 149 -25.11 -6.42 10.84
C ALA A 149 -25.30 -7.55 11.86
N THR A 150 -25.87 -8.69 11.45
CA THR A 150 -26.02 -9.88 12.29
C THR A 150 -24.74 -10.71 12.43
N ASP A 151 -23.73 -10.45 11.62
CA ASP A 151 -22.43 -11.12 11.70
C ASP A 151 -21.59 -10.53 12.83
N THR A 152 -20.86 -11.39 13.52
CA THR A 152 -19.81 -10.98 14.47
C THR A 152 -18.47 -11.05 13.79
N LEU A 153 -17.73 -9.97 13.82
CA LEU A 153 -16.37 -9.88 13.28
C LEU A 153 -15.36 -10.13 14.41
N ILE A 154 -14.56 -11.17 14.27
CA ILE A 154 -13.40 -11.42 15.15
C ILE A 154 -12.16 -11.00 14.36
N VAL A 155 -11.45 -9.99 14.83
CA VAL A 155 -10.22 -9.51 14.20
C VAL A 155 -9.04 -10.06 15.00
N ASP A 156 -8.32 -11.01 14.43
CA ASP A 156 -7.11 -11.55 15.06
C ASP A 156 -5.89 -10.70 14.70
N GLU A 157 -4.97 -10.56 15.66
CA GLU A 157 -3.74 -9.76 15.49
C GLU A 157 -4.02 -8.32 15.01
N ILE A 158 -5.04 -7.66 15.57
CA ILE A 158 -5.49 -6.32 15.14
C ILE A 158 -4.36 -5.25 15.18
N HIS A 159 -3.33 -5.46 16.02
CA HIS A 159 -2.16 -4.60 16.09
C HIS A 159 -1.29 -4.62 14.82
N GLN A 160 -1.42 -5.63 13.97
CA GLN A 160 -0.82 -5.67 12.64
C GLN A 160 -1.64 -4.81 11.69
N THR A 161 -1.39 -3.51 11.73
CA THR A 161 -2.13 -2.52 10.94
C THR A 161 -1.82 -2.63 9.46
N SER A 162 -2.84 -2.41 8.64
CA SER A 162 -2.74 -2.28 7.19
C SER A 162 -3.88 -1.41 6.69
N ALA A 163 -3.71 -0.78 5.54
CA ALA A 163 -4.79 0.04 4.94
C ALA A 163 -6.06 -0.79 4.69
N GLU A 164 -5.92 -2.04 4.26
CA GLU A 164 -7.05 -2.96 4.06
C GLU A 164 -7.80 -3.27 5.37
N LEU A 165 -7.07 -3.55 6.45
CA LEU A 165 -7.70 -3.82 7.75
C LEU A 165 -8.42 -2.58 8.28
N GLU A 166 -7.78 -1.44 8.26
CA GLU A 166 -8.35 -0.18 8.76
C GLU A 166 -9.62 0.18 8.00
N LEU A 167 -9.64 -0.05 6.70
CA LEU A 167 -10.83 0.15 5.88
C LEU A 167 -11.94 -0.86 6.24
N CYS A 168 -11.60 -2.12 6.47
CA CYS A 168 -12.55 -3.14 6.95
C CYS A 168 -13.17 -2.76 8.29
N LEU A 169 -12.40 -2.20 9.22
CA LEU A 169 -12.93 -1.73 10.51
C LEU A 169 -13.99 -0.63 10.32
N ALA A 170 -13.70 0.36 9.47
CA ALA A 170 -14.65 1.41 9.15
C ALA A 170 -15.92 0.88 8.45
N LEU A 171 -15.75 -0.05 7.52
CA LEU A 171 -16.87 -0.67 6.79
C LEU A 171 -17.77 -1.50 7.71
N GLY A 172 -17.19 -2.26 8.64
CA GLY A 172 -17.96 -3.02 9.63
C GLY A 172 -18.70 -2.12 10.61
N LYS A 173 -18.13 -0.99 11.00
CA LYS A 173 -18.85 0.03 11.78
C LYS A 173 -20.03 0.62 11.01
N ARG A 174 -19.85 0.88 9.72
CA ARG A 174 -20.92 1.37 8.85
C ARG A 174 -22.08 0.36 8.74
N VAL A 175 -21.77 -0.92 8.62
CA VAL A 175 -22.77 -2.00 8.59
C VAL A 175 -23.44 -2.19 9.94
N GLY A 176 -22.75 -1.88 11.03
CA GLY A 176 -23.23 -2.10 12.41
C GLY A 176 -22.86 -3.47 12.96
N CYS A 177 -21.76 -4.07 12.49
CA CYS A 177 -21.30 -5.34 13.00
C CYS A 177 -20.77 -5.27 14.43
N ARG A 178 -20.94 -6.35 15.17
CA ARG A 178 -20.27 -6.55 16.46
C ARG A 178 -18.81 -6.87 16.24
N TYR A 179 -17.91 -6.25 17.00
CA TYR A 179 -16.48 -6.52 16.97
C TYR A 179 -15.99 -7.22 18.23
N ILE A 180 -15.19 -8.27 18.00
CA ILE A 180 -14.31 -8.88 19.01
C ILE A 180 -12.91 -8.83 18.42
N TRP A 181 -11.97 -8.30 19.16
CA TRP A 181 -10.62 -8.10 18.64
C TRP A 181 -9.56 -8.65 19.59
N LEU A 182 -8.55 -9.25 19.00
CA LEU A 182 -7.43 -9.90 19.68
C LEU A 182 -6.14 -9.17 19.30
N SER A 183 -5.33 -8.83 20.29
CA SER A 183 -4.09 -8.09 20.08
C SER A 183 -2.97 -8.63 20.96
N ALA A 184 -1.75 -8.50 20.48
CA ALA A 184 -0.57 -8.56 21.32
C ALA A 184 -0.41 -7.24 22.11
N THR A 185 0.77 -6.97 22.64
CA THR A 185 1.08 -5.78 23.43
C THR A 185 0.79 -4.49 22.66
N VAL A 186 -0.26 -3.79 23.03
CA VAL A 186 -0.68 -2.50 22.46
C VAL A 186 -1.50 -1.75 23.51
N ASP A 187 -1.55 -0.43 23.46
CA ASP A 187 -2.51 0.32 24.26
C ASP A 187 -3.93 0.03 23.75
N PRO A 188 -4.81 -0.57 24.56
CA PRO A 188 -6.13 -0.98 24.14
C PRO A 188 -7.13 0.18 24.01
N ALA A 189 -6.83 1.35 24.53
CA ALA A 189 -7.77 2.47 24.68
C ALA A 189 -8.34 2.89 23.33
N PHE A 190 -7.51 2.98 22.30
CA PHE A 190 -7.97 3.38 20.98
C PHE A 190 -9.01 2.39 20.40
N TYR A 191 -8.69 1.10 20.39
CA TYR A 191 -9.61 0.10 19.82
C TYR A 191 -10.89 -0.03 20.66
N ALA A 192 -10.78 0.06 21.98
CA ALA A 192 -11.92 0.02 22.87
C ALA A 192 -12.91 1.15 22.59
N GLU A 193 -12.40 2.37 22.41
CA GLU A 193 -13.22 3.53 22.05
C GLU A 193 -13.75 3.43 20.63
N TYR A 194 -12.86 3.22 19.66
CA TYR A 194 -13.19 3.21 18.24
C TYR A 194 -14.19 2.11 17.86
N LEU A 195 -14.03 0.90 18.40
CA LEU A 195 -14.91 -0.24 18.13
C LEU A 195 -16.08 -0.37 19.13
N GLY A 196 -16.23 0.55 20.06
CA GLY A 196 -17.32 0.56 21.03
C GLY A 196 -17.31 -0.65 21.95
N SER A 197 -16.13 -1.07 22.41
CA SER A 197 -15.98 -2.24 23.26
C SER A 197 -16.46 -1.96 24.68
N SER A 198 -17.25 -2.89 25.25
CA SER A 198 -17.73 -2.80 26.62
C SER A 198 -16.65 -3.05 27.66
N SER A 199 -15.67 -3.87 27.29
CA SER A 199 -14.57 -4.30 28.16
C SER A 199 -13.37 -4.74 27.35
N VAL A 200 -12.19 -4.70 27.97
CA VAL A 200 -10.95 -5.26 27.45
C VAL A 200 -10.37 -6.18 28.50
N ILE A 201 -10.07 -7.40 28.11
CA ILE A 201 -9.36 -8.39 28.94
C ILE A 201 -7.87 -8.25 28.66
N GLU A 202 -7.11 -7.99 29.69
CA GLU A 202 -5.66 -7.91 29.61
C GLU A 202 -5.04 -9.10 30.35
N SER A 203 -4.19 -9.87 29.67
CA SER A 203 -3.43 -10.96 30.22
C SER A 203 -1.96 -10.84 29.85
N SER A 204 -1.10 -11.01 30.83
CA SER A 204 0.35 -10.97 30.63
C SER A 204 0.96 -12.29 31.06
N ALA A 205 1.73 -12.90 30.17
CA ALA A 205 2.58 -14.06 30.51
C ALA A 205 3.94 -13.63 31.12
N PHE A 206 4.08 -12.38 31.53
CA PHE A 206 5.30 -11.85 32.10
C PHE A 206 5.53 -12.38 33.52
N ASP A 207 6.66 -13.05 33.73
CA ASP A 207 7.14 -13.47 35.04
C ASP A 207 8.25 -12.50 35.52
N PRO A 208 8.01 -11.73 36.57
CA PRO A 208 9.02 -10.80 37.10
C PRO A 208 10.34 -11.47 37.50
N ALA A 209 10.30 -12.74 37.92
CA ALA A 209 11.48 -13.52 38.27
C ALA A 209 12.38 -13.80 37.06
N LYS A 210 11.83 -13.75 35.86
CA LYS A 210 12.51 -13.94 34.57
C LYS A 210 12.76 -12.65 33.82
N ALA A 211 12.80 -11.52 34.52
CA ALA A 211 13.14 -10.25 33.89
C ALA A 211 14.55 -10.30 33.28
N ALA A 212 14.65 -9.96 32.00
CA ALA A 212 15.91 -9.98 31.26
C ALA A 212 16.82 -8.82 31.70
N THR A 213 18.13 -9.03 31.58
CA THR A 213 19.11 -7.94 31.64
C THR A 213 19.07 -7.17 30.33
N VAL A 214 18.73 -5.88 30.40
CA VAL A 214 18.63 -5.01 29.21
C VAL A 214 19.79 -4.04 29.16
N LYS A 215 20.46 -3.95 28.01
CA LYS A 215 21.55 -3.00 27.76
C LYS A 215 21.27 -2.22 26.47
N ILE A 216 21.42 -0.91 26.55
CA ILE A 216 21.39 -0.01 25.40
C ILE A 216 22.81 0.24 24.95
N VAL A 217 23.13 0.00 23.69
CA VAL A 217 24.48 0.11 23.13
C VAL A 217 24.43 0.92 21.84
N ASN A 218 25.22 1.98 21.77
CA ASN A 218 25.34 2.77 20.55
C ASN A 218 26.44 2.20 19.64
N ARG A 219 26.11 1.15 18.91
CA ARG A 219 26.97 0.50 17.92
C ARG A 219 26.14 0.00 16.74
N ASP A 220 26.76 -0.03 15.58
CA ASP A 220 26.19 -0.69 14.40
C ASP A 220 26.02 -2.20 14.65
N PRO A 221 24.96 -2.85 14.14
CA PRO A 221 24.72 -4.28 14.34
C PRO A 221 25.92 -5.18 13.95
N LEU A 222 26.58 -4.91 12.83
CA LEU A 222 27.73 -5.70 12.39
C LEU A 222 28.96 -5.50 13.31
N GLU A 223 29.15 -4.30 13.82
CA GLU A 223 30.20 -4.02 14.80
C GLU A 223 29.91 -4.64 16.17
N PHE A 224 28.63 -4.71 16.55
CA PHE A 224 28.21 -5.33 17.81
C PHE A 224 28.41 -6.85 17.79
N LEU A 225 28.16 -7.50 16.65
CA LEU A 225 28.36 -8.94 16.44
C LEU A 225 29.85 -9.27 16.21
N ASP A 226 30.71 -8.73 17.04
CA ASP A 226 32.15 -8.89 16.98
C ASP A 226 32.64 -10.22 17.62
N ASP A 227 33.92 -10.49 17.49
CA ASP A 227 34.58 -11.67 18.04
C ASP A 227 34.33 -11.86 19.50
N LYS A 228 34.31 -10.75 20.26
CA LYS A 228 34.13 -10.78 21.74
C LYS A 228 32.71 -11.25 22.09
N PHE A 229 31.71 -10.70 21.42
CA PHE A 229 30.32 -11.09 21.59
C PHE A 229 30.08 -12.54 21.17
N LEU A 230 30.58 -12.94 20.00
CA LEU A 230 30.41 -14.30 19.48
C LEU A 230 31.12 -15.36 20.33
N ARG A 231 32.29 -15.06 20.89
CA ARG A 231 32.95 -15.94 21.85
C ARG A 231 32.14 -16.15 23.13
N ALA A 232 31.49 -15.09 23.62
CA ALA A 232 30.59 -15.19 24.77
C ALA A 232 29.37 -16.05 24.46
N VAL A 233 28.75 -15.85 23.25
CA VAL A 233 27.62 -16.66 22.77
C VAL A 233 27.99 -18.14 22.68
N PHE A 234 29.16 -18.45 22.17
CA PHE A 234 29.65 -19.82 22.06
C PHE A 234 29.96 -20.44 23.43
N LYS A 235 30.64 -19.73 24.29
CA LYS A 235 31.01 -20.20 25.63
C LYS A 235 29.80 -20.48 26.51
N ASP A 236 28.83 -19.56 26.50
CA ASP A 236 27.63 -19.63 27.34
C ASP A 236 26.50 -20.45 26.67
N LYS A 237 26.76 -21.02 25.50
CA LYS A 237 25.80 -21.79 24.68
C LYS A 237 24.47 -21.05 24.51
N ARG A 238 24.51 -19.80 24.02
CA ARG A 238 23.34 -18.95 23.84
C ARG A 238 22.58 -19.22 22.54
N GLY A 239 21.28 -19.02 22.59
CA GLY A 239 20.43 -18.89 21.43
C GLY A 239 20.09 -17.42 21.19
N VAL A 240 20.63 -16.83 20.14
CA VAL A 240 20.54 -15.40 19.87
C VAL A 240 19.63 -15.12 18.69
N GLY A 241 18.61 -14.26 18.88
CA GLY A 241 17.83 -13.66 17.82
C GLY A 241 18.28 -12.24 17.54
N VAL A 242 18.59 -11.90 16.31
CA VAL A 242 18.99 -10.56 15.88
C VAL A 242 17.91 -9.97 15.00
N PHE A 243 17.30 -8.86 15.43
CA PHE A 243 16.25 -8.18 14.69
C PHE A 243 16.82 -6.97 13.96
N LEU A 244 16.73 -7.01 12.62
CA LEU A 244 17.24 -5.99 11.71
C LEU A 244 16.15 -5.49 10.76
N PRO A 245 16.24 -4.24 10.27
CA PRO A 245 15.14 -3.63 9.51
C PRO A 245 15.05 -4.08 8.05
N THR A 246 16.10 -4.67 7.47
CA THR A 246 16.17 -4.97 6.04
C THR A 246 16.57 -6.41 5.73
N ARG A 247 16.12 -6.91 4.57
CA ARG A 247 16.54 -8.22 4.05
C ARG A 247 18.05 -8.31 3.90
N ALA A 248 18.66 -7.35 3.21
CA ALA A 248 20.10 -7.29 3.03
C ALA A 248 20.85 -7.28 4.37
N GLY A 249 20.35 -6.56 5.35
CA GLY A 249 20.95 -6.50 6.68
C GLY A 249 20.96 -7.84 7.40
N VAL A 250 19.86 -8.63 7.33
CA VAL A 250 19.82 -9.95 8.00
C VAL A 250 20.70 -10.97 7.29
N GLU A 251 20.75 -10.95 5.97
CA GLU A 251 21.64 -11.82 5.18
C GLU A 251 23.10 -11.50 5.51
N GLN A 252 23.48 -10.23 5.45
CA GLN A 252 24.84 -9.78 5.74
C GLN A 252 25.29 -10.08 7.20
N ALA A 253 24.38 -9.92 8.16
CA ALA A 253 24.67 -10.27 9.56
C ALA A 253 24.93 -11.77 9.72
N ALA A 254 24.10 -12.63 9.11
CA ALA A 254 24.28 -14.07 9.15
C ALA A 254 25.59 -14.50 8.47
N GLU A 255 25.89 -13.97 7.31
CA GLU A 255 27.16 -14.23 6.58
C GLU A 255 28.39 -13.80 7.39
N SER A 256 28.34 -12.60 7.98
CA SER A 256 29.41 -12.07 8.81
C SER A 256 29.68 -12.94 10.02
N VAL A 257 28.64 -13.39 10.72
CA VAL A 257 28.74 -14.29 11.88
C VAL A 257 29.31 -15.63 11.46
N HIS A 258 28.83 -16.22 10.37
CA HIS A 258 29.30 -17.50 9.86
C HIS A 258 30.78 -17.43 9.45
N ALA A 259 31.20 -16.37 8.78
CA ALA A 259 32.59 -16.15 8.39
C ALA A 259 33.52 -15.97 9.60
N SER A 260 33.09 -15.20 10.60
CA SER A 260 33.90 -14.91 11.79
C SER A 260 33.94 -16.07 12.79
N PHE A 261 32.86 -16.81 12.92
CA PHE A 261 32.72 -17.88 13.90
C PHE A 261 31.93 -19.10 13.38
N PRO A 262 32.53 -19.94 12.54
CA PRO A 262 31.82 -21.05 11.87
C PRO A 262 31.26 -22.13 12.82
N ARG A 263 31.67 -22.14 14.08
CA ARG A 263 31.19 -23.08 15.12
C ARG A 263 29.82 -22.73 15.69
N ILE A 264 29.30 -21.52 15.39
CA ILE A 264 27.97 -21.09 15.79
C ILE A 264 27.02 -21.41 14.62
N ASN A 265 25.95 -22.12 14.91
CA ASN A 265 24.91 -22.35 13.90
C ASN A 265 24.26 -21.03 13.54
N THR A 266 24.23 -20.69 12.25
CA THR A 266 23.78 -19.39 11.77
C THR A 266 22.70 -19.55 10.72
N ALA A 267 21.64 -18.78 10.83
CA ALA A 267 20.59 -18.70 9.81
C ALA A 267 20.01 -17.29 9.73
N PHE A 268 19.29 -17.02 8.68
CA PHE A 268 18.52 -15.79 8.54
C PHE A 268 17.11 -16.06 8.05
N TYR A 269 16.20 -15.14 8.34
CA TYR A 269 14.82 -15.20 7.88
C TYR A 269 14.25 -13.82 7.60
N HIS A 270 13.62 -13.72 6.44
CA HIS A 270 12.85 -12.54 6.02
C HIS A 270 11.68 -12.95 5.12
N GLY A 271 10.83 -12.00 4.75
CA GLY A 271 9.61 -12.27 3.96
C GLY A 271 9.81 -12.91 2.57
N GLY A 272 11.05 -12.96 2.05
CA GLY A 272 11.38 -13.64 0.80
C GLY A 272 11.81 -15.10 0.96
N GLU A 273 11.97 -15.58 2.20
CA GLU A 273 12.40 -16.95 2.51
C GLU A 273 11.23 -17.82 2.95
N PRO A 274 11.19 -19.08 2.54
CA PRO A 274 10.18 -20.01 3.02
C PRO A 274 10.43 -20.39 4.49
N ILE A 275 9.35 -20.60 5.25
CA ILE A 275 9.43 -20.91 6.69
C ILE A 275 10.20 -22.20 6.99
N ARG A 276 10.28 -23.13 6.03
CA ARG A 276 11.07 -24.37 6.16
C ARG A 276 12.53 -24.15 6.47
N VAL A 277 13.11 -23.00 6.05
CA VAL A 277 14.52 -22.64 6.31
C VAL A 277 14.80 -22.53 7.81
N ILE A 278 13.83 -22.08 8.59
CA ILE A 278 13.96 -21.90 10.03
C ILE A 278 13.17 -22.94 10.84
N ARG A 279 12.63 -23.95 10.20
CA ARG A 279 11.87 -25.02 10.87
C ARG A 279 12.61 -25.64 12.06
N PRO A 280 13.92 -25.96 11.98
CA PRO A 280 14.67 -26.50 13.12
C PRO A 280 14.67 -25.60 14.35
N PHE A 281 14.65 -24.28 14.17
CA PHE A 281 14.56 -23.31 15.25
C PHE A 281 13.15 -23.25 15.88
N LEU A 282 12.12 -23.43 15.05
CA LEU A 282 10.72 -23.44 15.52
C LEU A 282 10.39 -24.71 16.28
N GLU A 283 10.88 -25.83 15.81
CA GLU A 283 10.69 -27.16 16.44
C GLU A 283 11.62 -27.36 17.66
N GLY A 284 12.65 -26.54 17.81
CA GLY A 284 13.64 -26.65 18.88
C GLY A 284 14.66 -27.78 18.67
N THR A 285 14.80 -28.23 17.41
CA THR A 285 15.78 -29.25 17.04
C THR A 285 17.17 -28.65 16.75
N GLU A 286 17.23 -27.36 16.47
CA GLU A 286 18.49 -26.65 16.32
C GLU A 286 19.23 -26.52 17.67
N LYS A 287 20.50 -26.93 17.67
CA LYS A 287 21.29 -26.94 18.89
C LYS A 287 21.98 -25.59 19.13
N LYS A 288 21.98 -25.14 20.38
CA LYS A 288 22.79 -24.01 20.82
C LYS A 288 24.28 -24.34 20.80
N PRO A 289 25.18 -23.38 20.53
CA PRO A 289 24.89 -21.96 20.28
C PRO A 289 24.40 -21.71 18.85
N TYR A 290 23.46 -20.79 18.69
CA TYR A 290 23.02 -20.33 17.39
C TYR A 290 22.78 -18.80 17.33
N VAL A 291 22.86 -18.26 16.13
CA VAL A 291 22.47 -16.88 15.80
C VAL A 291 21.46 -16.92 14.65
N LEU A 292 20.27 -16.42 14.90
CA LEU A 292 19.20 -16.30 13.91
C LEU A 292 18.90 -14.82 13.65
N ALA A 293 19.27 -14.32 12.47
CA ALA A 293 18.97 -12.96 12.06
C ALA A 293 17.58 -12.90 11.37
N MET A 294 16.73 -11.96 11.78
CA MET A 294 15.35 -11.86 11.31
C MET A 294 14.95 -10.41 11.08
N THR A 295 14.07 -10.20 10.09
CA THR A 295 13.34 -8.94 9.98
C THR A 295 12.13 -8.91 10.90
N ALA A 296 11.68 -7.71 11.28
CA ALA A 296 10.50 -7.51 12.11
C ALA A 296 9.24 -8.15 11.53
N ALA A 297 9.06 -8.09 10.22
CA ALA A 297 7.92 -8.72 9.52
C ALA A 297 7.87 -10.25 9.65
N GLY A 298 9.03 -10.89 9.84
CA GLY A 298 9.13 -12.34 10.05
C GLY A 298 8.83 -12.78 11.49
N GLN A 299 8.78 -11.85 12.45
CA GLN A 299 8.77 -12.23 13.87
C GLN A 299 7.38 -12.47 14.46
N SER A 300 6.32 -11.85 13.93
CA SER A 300 5.00 -11.86 14.58
C SER A 300 4.37 -13.26 14.66
N ALA A 301 4.69 -14.12 13.70
CA ALA A 301 4.14 -15.48 13.62
C ALA A 301 5.11 -16.57 14.11
N LEU A 302 6.35 -16.23 14.51
CA LEU A 302 7.38 -17.22 14.78
C LEU A 302 7.66 -17.37 16.29
N ASN A 303 7.47 -18.57 16.78
CA ASN A 303 7.88 -18.96 18.14
C ASN A 303 9.19 -19.74 18.09
N VAL A 304 10.32 -19.04 18.12
CA VAL A 304 11.67 -19.65 18.13
C VAL A 304 11.96 -20.25 19.49
N ARG A 305 12.17 -21.55 19.53
CA ARG A 305 12.46 -22.28 20.77
C ARG A 305 13.94 -22.14 21.13
N GLY A 306 14.19 -22.07 22.43
CA GLY A 306 15.55 -21.98 22.96
C GLY A 306 16.19 -20.60 22.88
N LEU A 307 15.46 -19.60 22.43
CA LEU A 307 15.90 -18.21 22.40
C LEU A 307 16.11 -17.69 23.83
N ASP A 308 17.27 -17.14 24.14
CA ASP A 308 17.59 -16.57 25.44
C ASP A 308 18.25 -15.20 25.38
N THR A 309 18.67 -14.79 24.19
CA THR A 309 19.29 -13.48 23.93
C THR A 309 18.67 -12.85 22.71
N VAL A 310 18.34 -11.57 22.81
CA VAL A 310 17.77 -10.78 21.72
C VAL A 310 18.63 -9.54 21.49
N VAL A 311 19.00 -9.31 20.25
CA VAL A 311 19.68 -8.09 19.78
C VAL A 311 18.72 -7.36 18.87
N ILE A 312 18.39 -6.12 19.20
CA ILE A 312 17.41 -5.30 18.50
C ILE A 312 18.12 -4.08 17.91
N ASP A 313 18.10 -3.94 16.60
CA ASP A 313 18.46 -2.69 15.93
C ASP A 313 17.29 -1.70 16.04
N ASP A 314 17.48 -0.57 16.72
CA ASP A 314 16.46 0.45 16.93
C ASP A 314 16.19 1.26 15.65
N THR A 315 15.88 0.54 14.60
CA THR A 315 15.63 1.11 13.28
C THR A 315 14.48 0.38 12.60
N ARG A 316 13.62 1.15 11.96
CA ARG A 316 12.58 0.64 11.05
C ARG A 316 12.47 1.52 9.82
N PHE A 317 11.96 0.95 8.75
CA PHE A 317 11.52 1.69 7.57
C PHE A 317 9.99 1.66 7.51
N THR A 318 9.38 2.82 7.47
CA THR A 318 7.93 2.96 7.38
C THR A 318 7.58 4.08 6.41
N ASN A 319 6.38 3.99 5.83
CA ASN A 319 5.86 5.02 4.95
C ASN A 319 5.22 6.13 5.78
N ILE A 320 5.60 7.36 5.52
CA ILE A 320 5.00 8.57 6.07
C ILE A 320 4.50 9.46 4.94
N ILE A 321 3.44 10.21 5.19
CA ILE A 321 2.96 11.20 4.23
C ILE A 321 3.78 12.48 4.40
N GLU A 322 4.54 12.83 3.38
CA GLU A 322 5.32 14.05 3.31
C GLU A 322 5.00 14.81 2.03
N ARG A 323 4.49 16.04 2.17
CA ARG A 323 4.07 16.88 1.03
C ARG A 323 3.09 16.15 0.07
N GLY A 324 2.17 15.36 0.62
CA GLY A 324 1.20 14.57 -0.14
C GLY A 324 1.77 13.36 -0.89
N LYS A 325 2.99 12.96 -0.58
CA LYS A 325 3.67 11.77 -1.14
C LYS A 325 3.86 10.74 -0.04
N ASN A 326 3.73 9.47 -0.42
CA ASN A 326 4.01 8.35 0.48
C ASN A 326 5.52 8.06 0.46
N VAL A 327 6.22 8.49 1.50
CA VAL A 327 7.69 8.48 1.56
C VAL A 327 8.17 7.41 2.51
N LEU A 328 9.02 6.49 2.02
CA LEU A 328 9.68 5.51 2.86
C LEU A 328 10.79 6.20 3.66
N SER A 329 10.62 6.22 4.98
CA SER A 329 11.51 6.91 5.91
C SER A 329 12.13 5.96 6.92
N LYS A 330 13.39 6.22 7.26
CA LYS A 330 14.10 5.53 8.32
C LYS A 330 13.79 6.20 9.65
N LEU A 331 13.17 5.46 10.56
CA LEU A 331 12.77 5.94 11.87
C LEU A 331 13.30 5.01 12.98
N HIS A 332 13.24 5.47 14.22
CA HIS A 332 13.41 4.59 15.38
C HIS A 332 12.18 3.69 15.56
N LEU A 333 12.39 2.57 16.24
CA LEU A 333 11.30 1.66 16.61
C LEU A 333 10.34 2.36 17.59
N GLY A 334 9.07 2.02 17.49
CA GLY A 334 8.09 2.38 18.51
C GLY A 334 8.19 1.52 19.75
N SER A 335 7.60 1.98 20.87
CA SER A 335 7.59 1.23 22.14
C SER A 335 6.98 -0.17 21.97
N ASN A 336 5.89 -0.31 21.22
CA ASN A 336 5.25 -1.61 20.98
C ASN A 336 6.19 -2.61 20.31
N GLU A 337 6.96 -2.16 19.32
CA GLU A 337 7.90 -3.00 18.59
C GLU A 337 9.05 -3.47 19.48
N ILE A 338 9.64 -2.55 20.25
CA ILE A 338 10.71 -2.89 21.20
C ILE A 338 10.21 -3.87 22.26
N LEU A 339 9.05 -3.61 22.86
CA LEU A 339 8.45 -4.48 23.88
C LEU A 339 8.11 -5.87 23.32
N GLN A 340 7.62 -5.94 22.09
CA GLN A 340 7.31 -7.22 21.45
C GLN A 340 8.56 -8.03 21.13
N MET A 341 9.62 -7.40 20.64
CA MET A 341 10.90 -8.07 20.38
C MET A 341 11.59 -8.52 21.66
N ALA A 342 11.70 -7.63 22.64
CA ALA A 342 12.27 -7.95 23.95
C ALA A 342 11.46 -9.00 24.70
N GLY A 343 10.16 -8.98 24.58
CA GLY A 343 9.22 -9.93 25.17
C GLY A 343 9.39 -11.38 24.72
N ARG A 344 10.22 -11.64 23.72
CA ARG A 344 10.62 -13.01 23.35
C ARG A 344 11.42 -13.69 24.46
N VAL A 345 12.18 -12.93 25.25
CA VAL A 345 13.00 -13.44 26.37
C VAL A 345 12.68 -12.75 27.69
N HIS A 346 12.33 -11.48 27.67
CA HIS A 346 12.03 -10.69 28.86
C HIS A 346 10.74 -11.16 29.54
N GLY A 347 10.85 -11.59 30.78
CA GLY A 347 9.73 -12.14 31.53
C GLY A 347 9.37 -13.59 31.17
N ARG A 348 10.16 -14.28 30.37
CA ARG A 348 9.86 -15.65 29.88
C ARG A 348 10.98 -16.65 30.10
N VAL A 349 12.23 -16.20 30.01
CA VAL A 349 13.41 -17.05 30.02
C VAL A 349 14.31 -16.68 31.17
N ASP A 350 14.74 -17.69 31.96
CA ASP A 350 15.73 -17.47 33.03
C ASP A 350 17.05 -17.02 32.41
N GLY A 351 17.63 -15.95 32.98
CA GLY A 351 18.89 -15.41 32.52
C GLY A 351 18.84 -14.80 31.12
N GLY A 352 17.65 -14.36 30.66
CA GLY A 352 17.46 -13.68 29.40
C GLY A 352 18.27 -12.38 29.29
N ARG A 353 18.75 -12.08 28.08
CA ARG A 353 19.50 -10.87 27.76
C ARG A 353 18.87 -10.15 26.56
N VAL A 354 18.76 -8.83 26.70
CA VAL A 354 18.28 -7.95 25.63
C VAL A 354 19.32 -6.86 25.38
N PHE A 355 19.75 -6.74 24.13
CA PHE A 355 20.62 -5.65 23.68
C PHE A 355 19.85 -4.80 22.69
N ILE A 356 19.73 -3.51 22.96
CA ILE A 356 19.08 -2.55 22.05
C ILE A 356 20.18 -1.67 21.47
N LEU A 357 20.39 -1.76 20.17
CA LEU A 357 21.39 -0.99 19.44
C LEU A 357 20.75 0.32 18.98
N SER A 358 21.08 1.41 19.67
CA SER A 358 20.43 2.71 19.45
C SER A 358 21.40 3.86 19.69
N ASP A 359 21.22 4.93 18.94
CA ASP A 359 21.90 6.23 19.12
C ASP A 359 21.13 7.18 20.05
N ARG A 360 19.93 6.78 20.50
CA ARG A 360 19.13 7.53 21.47
C ARG A 360 19.15 6.87 22.85
N ASP A 361 18.86 7.67 23.86
CA ASP A 361 18.68 7.18 25.22
C ASP A 361 17.29 6.54 25.37
N ILE A 362 17.25 5.28 25.79
CA ILE A 362 16.02 4.52 25.98
C ILE A 362 15.98 4.03 27.43
N ASP A 363 15.01 4.51 28.18
CA ASP A 363 14.68 3.91 29.47
C ASP A 363 13.69 2.75 29.26
N PHE A 364 14.22 1.54 29.10
CA PHE A 364 13.44 0.34 28.84
C PHE A 364 12.38 0.07 29.93
N LYS A 365 12.69 0.37 31.19
CA LYS A 365 11.75 0.14 32.29
C LYS A 365 10.53 1.05 32.26
N SER A 366 10.66 2.20 31.64
CA SER A 366 9.58 3.19 31.47
C SER A 366 8.80 3.00 30.18
N LEU A 367 9.20 2.07 29.29
CA LEU A 367 8.46 1.81 28.06
C LEU A 367 7.07 1.28 28.38
N GLN A 368 6.07 1.93 27.81
CA GLN A 368 4.67 1.52 27.89
C GLN A 368 4.12 1.24 26.49
N PRO A 369 3.16 0.32 26.38
CA PRO A 369 2.43 0.15 25.12
C PRO A 369 1.81 1.47 24.68
N THR A 370 1.88 1.73 23.37
CA THR A 370 1.31 2.92 22.72
C THR A 370 0.16 2.53 21.79
N ALA A 371 -0.61 3.53 21.37
CA ALA A 371 -1.62 3.35 20.33
C ALA A 371 -1.00 2.78 19.04
N PRO A 372 -1.78 2.05 18.23
CA PRO A 372 -1.31 1.50 16.96
C PRO A 372 -1.00 2.62 15.96
N GLU A 373 -0.07 2.35 15.06
CA GLU A 373 0.22 3.22 13.93
C GLU A 373 -0.57 2.77 12.71
N PHE A 374 -1.37 3.67 12.14
CA PHE A 374 -2.26 3.37 11.02
C PHE A 374 -1.63 3.72 9.68
N GLN A 375 -1.99 2.96 8.64
CA GLN A 375 -1.42 3.02 7.29
C GLN A 375 -2.38 3.61 6.24
N LEU A 376 -3.67 3.72 6.55
CA LEU A 376 -4.73 4.08 5.59
C LEU A 376 -4.53 5.46 4.96
N ALA A 377 -3.96 6.39 5.70
CA ALA A 377 -3.66 7.74 5.19
C ALA A 377 -2.75 7.72 3.94
N GLY A 378 -1.94 6.67 3.78
CA GLY A 378 -1.07 6.46 2.62
C GLY A 378 -1.73 5.75 1.42
N ASP A 379 -2.98 5.30 1.52
CA ASP A 379 -3.68 4.55 0.47
C ASP A 379 -5.04 5.17 0.11
N SER A 380 -5.02 6.44 -0.24
CA SER A 380 -6.21 7.20 -0.60
C SER A 380 -6.94 6.65 -1.84
N GLU A 381 -6.21 6.05 -2.78
CA GLU A 381 -6.80 5.45 -3.98
C GLU A 381 -7.66 4.23 -3.62
N ARG A 382 -7.22 3.39 -2.70
CA ARG A 382 -7.99 2.25 -2.20
C ARG A 382 -9.31 2.68 -1.57
N VAL A 383 -9.27 3.73 -0.75
CA VAL A 383 -10.47 4.29 -0.13
C VAL A 383 -11.42 4.83 -1.19
N ALA A 384 -10.91 5.59 -2.15
CA ALA A 384 -11.72 6.19 -3.21
C ALA A 384 -12.40 5.12 -4.08
N LEU A 385 -11.69 4.07 -4.48
CA LEU A 385 -12.24 2.95 -5.24
C LEU A 385 -13.32 2.19 -4.46
N THR A 386 -13.06 1.90 -3.18
CA THR A 386 -14.02 1.19 -2.33
C THR A 386 -15.28 2.01 -2.12
N CYS A 387 -15.16 3.30 -1.84
CA CYS A 387 -16.29 4.20 -1.70
C CYS A 387 -17.10 4.31 -3.00
N ALA A 388 -16.43 4.41 -4.15
CA ALA A 388 -17.09 4.46 -5.45
C ALA A 388 -17.85 3.15 -5.78
N ALA A 389 -17.27 1.99 -5.41
CA ALA A 389 -17.92 0.69 -5.58
C ALA A 389 -19.20 0.57 -4.72
N LEU A 390 -19.20 1.12 -3.52
CA LEU A 390 -20.34 1.15 -2.61
C LEU A 390 -21.32 2.28 -2.90
N GLY A 391 -20.93 3.29 -3.67
CA GLY A 391 -21.71 4.50 -3.86
C GLY A 391 -21.84 5.37 -2.62
N VAL A 392 -20.84 5.35 -1.73
CA VAL A 392 -20.75 6.15 -0.51
C VAL A 392 -19.61 7.16 -0.60
N ARG A 393 -19.68 8.19 0.25
CA ARG A 393 -18.59 9.17 0.36
C ARG A 393 -17.61 8.72 1.44
N ALA A 394 -16.33 9.06 1.29
CA ALA A 394 -15.33 8.77 2.32
C ALA A 394 -15.65 9.47 3.66
N ASP A 395 -16.26 10.63 3.61
CA ASP A 395 -16.71 11.37 4.80
C ASP A 395 -17.82 10.64 5.59
N ASP A 396 -18.51 9.68 4.96
CA ASP A 396 -19.55 8.86 5.61
C ASP A 396 -18.96 7.64 6.34
N LEU A 397 -17.64 7.43 6.24
CA LEU A 397 -16.93 6.37 6.92
C LEU A 397 -16.23 6.93 8.18
N ASP A 398 -16.42 6.26 9.31
CA ASP A 398 -15.67 6.52 10.53
C ASP A 398 -14.32 5.81 10.47
N LEU A 399 -13.36 6.44 9.80
CA LEU A 399 -12.02 5.90 9.63
C LEU A 399 -11.21 5.99 10.94
N PRO A 400 -10.28 5.04 11.20
CA PRO A 400 -9.43 5.05 12.39
C PRO A 400 -8.60 6.34 12.52
N VAL A 401 -8.15 6.89 11.39
CA VAL A 401 -7.45 8.17 11.28
C VAL A 401 -7.99 8.95 10.09
N PRO A 402 -7.97 10.27 10.13
CA PRO A 402 -8.34 11.10 8.99
C PRO A 402 -7.46 10.82 7.78
N LEU A 403 -8.05 10.83 6.60
CA LEU A 403 -7.30 10.79 5.34
C LEU A 403 -6.48 12.06 5.14
N ASP A 404 -5.31 11.91 4.52
CA ASP A 404 -4.60 13.06 3.97
C ASP A 404 -5.42 13.66 2.81
N ARG A 405 -5.97 14.84 3.02
CA ARG A 405 -6.90 15.47 2.08
C ARG A 405 -6.26 15.78 0.73
N VAL A 406 -4.97 16.08 0.71
CA VAL A 406 -4.24 16.37 -0.53
C VAL A 406 -4.11 15.09 -1.36
N SER A 407 -3.64 14.02 -0.76
CA SER A 407 -3.51 12.71 -1.41
C SER A 407 -4.87 12.17 -1.88
N TYR A 408 -5.91 12.32 -1.05
CA TYR A 408 -7.26 11.86 -1.40
C TYR A 408 -7.85 12.61 -2.60
N ARG A 409 -7.71 13.94 -2.67
CA ARG A 409 -8.13 14.74 -3.82
C ARG A 409 -7.38 14.36 -5.08
N LYS A 410 -6.06 14.12 -4.98
CA LYS A 410 -5.25 13.65 -6.12
C LYS A 410 -5.73 12.28 -6.61
N ALA A 411 -6.04 11.35 -5.68
CA ALA A 411 -6.56 10.05 -6.03
C ALA A 411 -7.93 10.14 -6.74
N LEU A 412 -8.84 10.96 -6.24
CA LEU A 412 -10.13 11.20 -6.88
C LEU A 412 -9.98 11.77 -8.30
N ALA A 413 -9.14 12.81 -8.44
CA ALA A 413 -8.88 13.41 -9.74
C ALA A 413 -8.28 12.39 -10.73
N LEU A 414 -7.33 11.57 -10.27
CA LEU A 414 -6.75 10.50 -11.08
C LEU A 414 -7.80 9.51 -11.57
N LEU A 415 -8.68 9.05 -10.69
CA LEU A 415 -9.71 8.08 -11.05
C LEU A 415 -10.76 8.66 -12.00
N ASP A 416 -11.09 9.94 -11.84
CA ASP A 416 -11.99 10.67 -12.74
C ASP A 416 -11.34 10.86 -14.12
N ASP A 417 -10.11 11.38 -14.17
CA ASP A 417 -9.34 11.58 -15.42
C ASP A 417 -9.15 10.28 -16.21
N ARG A 418 -9.04 9.15 -15.51
CA ARG A 418 -8.89 7.83 -16.13
C ARG A 418 -10.24 7.19 -16.52
N GLY A 419 -11.35 7.83 -16.24
CA GLY A 419 -12.68 7.32 -16.56
C GLY A 419 -13.10 6.09 -15.73
N ILE A 420 -12.50 5.90 -14.57
CA ILE A 420 -12.81 4.80 -13.64
C ILE A 420 -13.99 5.18 -12.75
N VAL A 421 -14.01 6.42 -12.28
CA VAL A 421 -15.07 6.98 -11.44
C VAL A 421 -15.69 8.18 -12.14
N GLU A 422 -17.00 8.27 -12.10
CA GLU A 422 -17.77 9.42 -12.55
C GLU A 422 -18.86 9.73 -11.54
N SER A 423 -18.93 10.98 -11.09
CA SER A 423 -19.92 11.42 -10.09
C SER A 423 -19.96 10.54 -8.82
N GLY A 424 -18.80 10.11 -8.35
CA GLY A 424 -18.65 9.30 -7.14
C GLY A 424 -19.02 7.82 -7.28
N LYS A 425 -19.25 7.33 -8.50
CA LYS A 425 -19.59 5.92 -8.77
C LYS A 425 -18.65 5.33 -9.81
N LEU A 426 -18.45 4.02 -9.75
CA LEU A 426 -17.71 3.30 -10.78
C LEU A 426 -18.44 3.36 -12.13
N THR A 427 -17.70 3.70 -13.16
CA THR A 427 -18.14 3.56 -14.56
C THR A 427 -18.16 2.09 -14.98
N THR A 428 -18.66 1.76 -16.16
CA THR A 428 -18.55 0.40 -16.70
C THR A 428 -17.09 -0.04 -16.82
N TYR A 429 -16.21 0.85 -17.27
CA TYR A 429 -14.77 0.63 -17.29
C TYR A 429 -14.20 0.44 -15.87
N GLY A 430 -14.62 1.30 -14.92
CA GLY A 430 -14.21 1.20 -13.53
C GLY A 430 -14.63 -0.10 -12.86
N ARG A 431 -15.82 -0.62 -13.16
CA ARG A 431 -16.27 -1.93 -12.68
C ARG A 431 -15.43 -3.07 -13.23
N ALA A 432 -15.05 -3.04 -14.49
CA ALA A 432 -14.18 -4.03 -15.10
C ALA A 432 -12.78 -4.02 -14.46
N VAL A 433 -12.23 -2.85 -14.20
CA VAL A 433 -10.93 -2.67 -13.55
C VAL A 433 -10.96 -3.17 -12.10
N GLU A 434 -11.95 -2.74 -11.33
CA GLU A 434 -12.08 -3.10 -9.90
C GLU A 434 -12.34 -4.60 -9.69
N ALA A 435 -13.01 -5.27 -10.63
CA ALA A 435 -13.31 -6.71 -10.54
C ALA A 435 -12.08 -7.61 -10.63
N LEU A 436 -10.96 -7.15 -11.16
CA LEU A 436 -9.74 -7.96 -11.32
C LEU A 436 -8.93 -8.01 -10.01
N PRO A 437 -8.33 -9.16 -9.67
CA PRO A 437 -7.61 -9.38 -8.41
C PRO A 437 -6.17 -8.85 -8.48
N VAL A 438 -5.96 -7.70 -9.05
CA VAL A 438 -4.68 -7.02 -9.21
C VAL A 438 -4.84 -5.53 -8.94
N ASP A 439 -3.72 -4.85 -8.75
CA ASP A 439 -3.74 -3.40 -8.59
C ASP A 439 -4.27 -2.67 -9.83
N ARG A 440 -4.86 -1.51 -9.63
CA ARG A 440 -5.50 -0.72 -10.69
C ARG A 440 -4.67 -0.60 -11.97
N PRO A 441 -3.37 -0.25 -11.95
CA PRO A 441 -2.61 -0.11 -13.18
C PRO A 441 -2.58 -1.39 -14.03
N TRP A 442 -2.38 -2.53 -13.39
CA TRP A 442 -2.40 -3.83 -14.04
C TRP A 442 -3.78 -4.24 -14.53
N ALA A 443 -4.82 -3.93 -13.74
CA ALA A 443 -6.19 -4.17 -14.14
C ALA A 443 -6.56 -3.36 -15.39
N GLU A 444 -6.14 -2.11 -15.48
CA GLU A 444 -6.33 -1.29 -16.67
C GLU A 444 -5.61 -1.87 -17.90
N LEU A 445 -4.39 -2.38 -17.75
CA LEU A 445 -3.68 -3.06 -18.82
C LEU A 445 -4.43 -4.30 -19.31
N LEU A 446 -4.90 -5.13 -18.38
CA LEU A 446 -5.69 -6.32 -18.72
C LEU A 446 -6.98 -5.96 -19.49
N VAL A 447 -7.70 -4.95 -19.04
CA VAL A 447 -8.93 -4.49 -19.70
C VAL A 447 -8.66 -3.93 -21.09
N ASN A 448 -7.52 -3.30 -21.32
CA ASN A 448 -7.14 -2.69 -22.59
C ASN A 448 -6.28 -3.57 -23.50
N ALA A 449 -5.81 -4.73 -23.02
CA ALA A 449 -4.99 -5.63 -23.80
C ALA A 449 -5.75 -6.27 -24.97
N ASP A 450 -5.06 -6.49 -26.07
CA ASP A 450 -5.57 -7.30 -27.17
C ASP A 450 -5.63 -8.78 -26.75
N ASP A 451 -6.51 -9.58 -27.38
CA ASP A 451 -6.76 -10.96 -26.96
C ASP A 451 -5.48 -11.81 -26.94
N ASP A 452 -4.59 -11.60 -27.91
CA ASP A 452 -3.30 -12.33 -28.00
C ASP A 452 -2.32 -11.95 -26.89
N LEU A 453 -2.47 -10.74 -26.33
CA LEU A 453 -1.58 -10.23 -25.29
C LEU A 453 -2.11 -10.49 -23.87
N VAL A 454 -3.40 -10.76 -23.70
CA VAL A 454 -4.03 -10.99 -22.39
C VAL A 454 -3.31 -12.08 -21.57
N PRO A 455 -3.01 -13.28 -22.11
CA PRO A 455 -2.30 -14.30 -21.33
C PRO A 455 -0.96 -13.85 -20.80
N PHE A 456 -0.21 -13.08 -21.60
CA PHE A 456 1.08 -12.53 -21.20
C PHE A 456 0.93 -11.46 -20.10
N VAL A 457 0.04 -10.49 -20.29
CA VAL A 457 -0.22 -9.45 -19.30
C VAL A 457 -0.76 -10.05 -18.00
N ALA A 458 -1.57 -11.10 -18.07
CA ALA A 458 -2.07 -11.81 -16.89
C ALA A 458 -0.94 -12.38 -16.03
N VAL A 459 0.09 -12.97 -16.65
CA VAL A 459 1.28 -13.43 -15.90
C VAL A 459 1.99 -12.26 -15.26
N VAL A 460 2.33 -11.24 -16.06
CA VAL A 460 3.09 -10.07 -15.56
C VAL A 460 2.35 -9.35 -14.44
N SER A 461 1.03 -9.24 -14.53
CA SER A 461 0.21 -8.59 -13.50
C SER A 461 0.11 -9.38 -12.19
N GLY A 462 0.26 -10.69 -12.25
CA GLY A 462 0.17 -11.57 -11.08
C GLY A 462 1.48 -11.79 -10.35
N ILE A 463 2.62 -11.38 -10.93
CA ILE A 463 3.94 -11.56 -10.33
C ILE A 463 4.40 -10.28 -9.61
N GLU A 464 5.32 -10.46 -8.66
CA GLU A 464 5.97 -9.35 -7.98
C GLU A 464 6.96 -8.62 -8.90
N SER A 465 7.32 -7.41 -8.51
CA SER A 465 8.37 -6.67 -9.21
C SER A 465 9.72 -7.41 -9.14
N LEU A 466 10.62 -7.15 -10.08
CA LEU A 466 11.95 -7.74 -10.09
C LEU A 466 12.71 -7.50 -8.76
N HIS A 467 12.54 -6.32 -8.17
CA HIS A 467 13.08 -5.97 -6.86
C HIS A 467 12.65 -6.91 -5.73
N ARG A 468 11.41 -7.42 -5.78
CA ARG A 468 10.88 -8.34 -4.76
C ARG A 468 11.19 -9.80 -5.05
N MET A 469 11.40 -10.15 -6.32
CA MET A 469 11.65 -11.52 -6.75
C MET A 469 13.10 -11.97 -6.61
N THR A 470 14.03 -11.03 -6.58
CA THR A 470 15.47 -11.31 -6.57
C THR A 470 16.21 -10.51 -5.49
N ARG A 471 17.41 -11.00 -5.12
CA ARG A 471 18.37 -10.26 -4.30
C ARG A 471 19.05 -9.15 -5.13
N GLU A 472 19.74 -8.22 -4.46
CA GLU A 472 20.55 -7.22 -5.16
C GLU A 472 21.70 -7.86 -5.92
N GLU A 473 22.41 -8.80 -5.28
CA GLU A 473 23.43 -9.66 -5.91
C GLU A 473 22.72 -10.84 -6.58
N ARG A 474 22.68 -10.81 -7.91
CA ARG A 474 21.95 -11.78 -8.71
C ARG A 474 22.61 -12.01 -10.06
N ASP A 475 22.55 -13.23 -10.54
CA ASP A 475 22.91 -13.58 -11.91
C ASP A 475 21.63 -13.76 -12.75
N LEU A 476 21.32 -12.78 -13.57
CA LEU A 476 20.17 -12.79 -14.48
C LEU A 476 20.61 -13.02 -15.94
N GLU A 477 21.80 -13.56 -16.18
CA GLU A 477 22.29 -13.85 -17.54
C GLU A 477 21.28 -14.72 -18.31
N GLY A 478 20.95 -14.28 -19.52
CA GLY A 478 19.96 -14.93 -20.39
C GLY A 478 18.49 -14.61 -20.07
N LEU A 479 18.19 -13.92 -18.96
CA LEU A 479 16.83 -13.56 -18.55
C LEU A 479 16.52 -12.07 -18.73
N VAL A 480 17.55 -11.24 -18.74
CA VAL A 480 17.37 -9.77 -18.85
C VAL A 480 16.75 -9.40 -20.19
N VAL A 481 15.67 -8.67 -20.13
CA VAL A 481 15.13 -7.92 -21.25
C VAL A 481 15.58 -6.47 -21.08
N PRO A 482 16.52 -5.98 -21.91
CA PRO A 482 17.04 -4.63 -21.74
C PRO A 482 15.92 -3.59 -21.74
N GLY A 483 15.95 -2.71 -20.75
CA GLY A 483 14.95 -1.65 -20.62
C GLY A 483 13.60 -2.08 -20.06
N SER A 484 13.47 -3.32 -19.53
CA SER A 484 12.19 -3.75 -18.95
C SER A 484 12.38 -4.63 -17.71
N ASP A 485 12.09 -4.08 -16.57
CA ASP A 485 12.02 -4.84 -15.32
C ASP A 485 10.82 -5.79 -15.30
N HIS A 486 9.70 -5.39 -15.88
CA HIS A 486 8.49 -6.22 -15.98
C HIS A 486 8.74 -7.49 -16.80
N LEU A 487 9.36 -7.36 -17.95
CA LEU A 487 9.65 -8.50 -18.83
C LEU A 487 10.81 -9.35 -18.30
N THR A 488 11.75 -8.75 -17.61
CA THR A 488 12.82 -9.49 -16.92
C THR A 488 12.24 -10.30 -15.77
N ALA A 489 11.35 -9.75 -14.96
CA ALA A 489 10.63 -10.47 -13.92
C ALA A 489 9.79 -11.63 -14.52
N TYR A 490 9.11 -11.39 -15.63
CA TYR A 490 8.42 -12.44 -16.39
C TYR A 490 9.36 -13.60 -16.77
N ASN A 491 10.53 -13.29 -17.32
CA ASN A 491 11.51 -14.32 -17.71
C ASN A 491 12.06 -15.08 -16.50
N VAL A 492 12.29 -14.41 -15.39
CA VAL A 492 12.69 -15.05 -14.11
C VAL A 492 11.63 -16.06 -13.68
N TYR A 493 10.37 -15.64 -13.70
CA TYR A 493 9.26 -16.53 -13.36
C TYR A 493 9.10 -17.68 -14.35
N ALA A 494 9.23 -17.43 -15.65
CA ALA A 494 9.16 -18.45 -16.69
C ALA A 494 10.27 -19.51 -16.52
N GLU A 495 11.50 -19.10 -16.18
CA GLU A 495 12.58 -20.04 -15.87
C GLU A 495 12.29 -20.84 -14.59
N ALA A 496 11.80 -20.18 -13.54
CA ALA A 496 11.40 -20.83 -12.30
C ALA A 496 10.34 -21.91 -12.54
N LEU A 497 9.30 -21.61 -13.31
CA LEU A 497 8.25 -22.55 -13.69
C LEU A 497 8.82 -23.73 -14.49
N SER A 498 9.76 -23.47 -15.40
CA SER A 498 10.45 -24.51 -16.17
C SER A 498 11.30 -25.43 -15.30
N LYS A 499 11.91 -24.92 -14.23
CA LYS A 499 12.75 -25.68 -13.30
C LYS A 499 11.95 -26.47 -12.28
N CYS A 500 10.93 -25.85 -11.70
CA CYS A 500 10.13 -26.43 -10.63
C CYS A 500 8.95 -27.24 -11.15
N GLY A 501 8.32 -26.77 -12.25
CA GLY A 501 7.00 -27.26 -12.65
C GLY A 501 5.93 -27.05 -11.57
N TYR A 502 4.77 -27.65 -11.78
CA TYR A 502 3.73 -27.77 -10.77
C TYR A 502 3.75 -29.20 -10.18
N THR A 503 3.81 -29.31 -8.87
CA THR A 503 3.92 -30.63 -8.19
C THR A 503 2.63 -31.13 -7.60
N GLY A 504 1.53 -30.58 -7.96
CA GLY A 504 0.23 -30.92 -7.46
C GLY A 504 -0.56 -29.67 -7.09
N GLU A 505 -1.74 -29.92 -6.62
CA GLU A 505 -2.66 -28.84 -6.24
C GLU A 505 -2.90 -28.88 -4.73
N VAL A 506 -2.81 -27.72 -4.10
CA VAL A 506 -3.29 -27.51 -2.74
C VAL A 506 -4.47 -26.56 -2.85
N TYR A 507 -5.64 -27.02 -2.47
CA TYR A 507 -6.91 -26.28 -2.62
C TYR A 507 -7.20 -25.84 -4.07
N GLY A 508 -6.86 -26.68 -5.05
CA GLY A 508 -7.06 -26.37 -6.47
C GLY A 508 -6.05 -25.40 -7.07
N LEU A 509 -5.01 -25.03 -6.34
CA LEU A 509 -3.96 -24.13 -6.81
C LEU A 509 -2.62 -24.86 -6.96
N PRO A 510 -1.85 -24.51 -8.01
CA PRO A 510 -0.57 -25.12 -8.25
C PRO A 510 0.45 -24.77 -7.17
N ARG A 511 1.27 -25.74 -6.81
CA ARG A 511 2.44 -25.57 -5.96
C ARG A 511 3.70 -25.88 -6.73
N HIS A 512 4.73 -25.07 -6.49
CA HIS A 512 6.06 -25.34 -7.01
C HIS A 512 6.84 -26.23 -6.05
N GLN A 513 7.64 -27.13 -6.62
CA GLN A 513 8.58 -27.93 -5.82
C GLN A 513 9.96 -27.29 -5.84
N PHE A 514 10.44 -26.92 -4.68
CA PHE A 514 11.80 -26.46 -4.46
C PHE A 514 12.60 -27.57 -3.76
N ASP A 515 13.04 -28.55 -4.55
CA ASP A 515 14.01 -29.55 -4.09
C ASP A 515 15.41 -28.95 -3.99
N GLU A 516 16.39 -29.75 -3.59
CA GLU A 516 17.76 -29.30 -3.38
C GLU A 516 18.38 -28.69 -4.64
N SER A 517 18.14 -29.31 -5.81
CA SER A 517 18.69 -28.81 -7.10
C SER A 517 18.09 -27.47 -7.53
N VAL A 518 16.80 -27.28 -7.26
CA VAL A 518 16.10 -26.02 -7.54
C VAL A 518 16.48 -24.95 -6.53
N MET A 519 16.74 -25.32 -5.27
CA MET A 519 17.25 -24.38 -4.27
C MET A 519 18.66 -23.88 -4.65
N GLU A 520 19.57 -24.74 -5.10
CA GLU A 520 20.89 -24.35 -5.62
C GLU A 520 20.78 -23.40 -6.81
N TRP A 521 19.85 -23.67 -7.73
CA TRP A 521 19.56 -22.78 -8.86
C TRP A 521 19.05 -21.41 -8.37
N ALA A 522 18.10 -21.39 -7.45
CA ALA A 522 17.52 -20.17 -6.91
C ALA A 522 18.57 -19.30 -6.19
N GLU A 523 19.44 -19.94 -5.41
CA GLU A 523 20.54 -19.27 -4.72
C GLU A 523 21.53 -18.64 -5.69
N ARG A 524 21.98 -19.38 -6.71
CA ARG A 524 22.89 -18.89 -7.77
C ARG A 524 22.27 -17.72 -8.55
N ARG A 525 20.96 -17.78 -8.84
CA ARG A 525 20.22 -16.71 -9.53
C ARG A 525 19.88 -15.54 -8.64
N GLY A 526 20.04 -15.66 -7.32
CA GLY A 526 19.55 -14.67 -6.37
C GLY A 526 18.03 -14.59 -6.30
N VAL A 527 17.32 -15.64 -6.70
CA VAL A 527 15.86 -15.71 -6.71
C VAL A 527 15.33 -15.97 -5.31
N LEU A 528 14.32 -15.21 -4.90
CA LEU A 528 13.63 -15.37 -3.62
C LEU A 528 12.48 -16.37 -3.77
N VAL A 529 12.66 -17.56 -3.21
CA VAL A 529 11.72 -18.69 -3.34
C VAL A 529 10.30 -18.33 -2.91
N LYS A 530 10.13 -17.64 -1.78
CA LYS A 530 8.82 -17.22 -1.32
C LYS A 530 8.12 -16.28 -2.29
N SER A 531 8.86 -15.38 -2.91
CA SER A 531 8.31 -14.47 -3.92
C SER A 531 7.86 -15.21 -5.18
N ILE A 532 8.54 -16.29 -5.57
CA ILE A 532 8.11 -17.14 -6.69
C ILE A 532 6.83 -17.91 -6.32
N GLU A 533 6.73 -18.44 -5.11
CA GLU A 533 5.50 -19.08 -4.62
C GLU A 533 4.33 -18.10 -4.61
N ASP A 534 4.53 -16.86 -4.14
CA ASP A 534 3.50 -15.81 -4.14
C ASP A 534 3.13 -15.36 -5.57
N ALA A 535 4.12 -15.29 -6.48
CA ALA A 535 3.89 -15.00 -7.88
C ALA A 535 3.00 -16.06 -8.55
N ALA A 536 3.24 -17.34 -8.26
CA ALA A 536 2.41 -18.43 -8.76
C ALA A 536 0.95 -18.28 -8.33
N LEU A 537 0.71 -17.93 -7.07
CA LEU A 537 -0.64 -17.69 -6.56
C LEU A 537 -1.30 -16.45 -7.19
N GLY A 538 -0.54 -15.37 -7.34
CA GLY A 538 -1.01 -14.16 -8.00
C GLY A 538 -1.41 -14.41 -9.45
N MET A 539 -0.57 -15.11 -10.19
CA MET A 539 -0.84 -15.50 -11.57
C MET A 539 -2.09 -16.41 -11.66
N ALA A 540 -2.17 -17.43 -10.80
CA ALA A 540 -3.30 -18.34 -10.79
C ALA A 540 -4.62 -17.62 -10.50
N SER A 541 -4.63 -16.67 -9.58
CA SER A 541 -5.80 -15.84 -9.28
C SER A 541 -6.27 -15.04 -10.50
N VAL A 542 -5.34 -14.42 -11.24
CA VAL A 542 -5.68 -13.68 -12.47
C VAL A 542 -6.22 -14.61 -13.55
N TYR A 543 -5.55 -15.71 -13.84
CA TYR A 543 -6.00 -16.69 -14.85
C TYR A 543 -7.39 -17.23 -14.52
N ARG A 544 -7.64 -17.52 -13.25
CA ARG A 544 -8.94 -17.99 -12.78
C ARG A 544 -10.02 -16.94 -13.00
N SER A 545 -9.75 -15.67 -12.64
CA SER A 545 -10.69 -14.56 -12.87
C SER A 545 -11.01 -14.37 -14.35
N LEU A 546 -10.05 -14.66 -15.23
CA LEU A 546 -10.22 -14.61 -16.69
C LEU A 546 -10.85 -15.89 -17.27
N GLY A 547 -11.09 -16.92 -16.46
CA GLY A 547 -11.59 -18.22 -16.95
C GLY A 547 -10.59 -18.95 -17.84
N MET A 548 -9.30 -18.68 -17.69
CA MET A 548 -8.24 -19.26 -18.51
C MET A 548 -7.57 -20.42 -17.79
N PRO A 549 -7.20 -21.50 -18.51
CA PRO A 549 -6.44 -22.60 -17.92
C PRO A 549 -5.01 -22.16 -17.59
N LEU A 550 -4.48 -22.68 -16.48
CA LEU A 550 -3.10 -22.41 -16.09
C LEU A 550 -2.12 -23.03 -17.09
N PRO A 551 -1.12 -22.27 -17.56
CA PRO A 551 -0.10 -22.77 -18.48
C PRO A 551 0.89 -23.67 -17.74
N ALA A 552 1.22 -24.82 -18.33
CA ALA A 552 2.25 -25.71 -17.79
C ALA A 552 3.68 -25.17 -18.02
N LYS A 553 3.87 -24.36 -19.06
CA LYS A 553 5.14 -23.73 -19.43
C LYS A 553 4.87 -22.33 -19.96
N LEU A 554 5.81 -21.44 -19.72
CA LEU A 554 5.80 -20.06 -20.23
C LEU A 554 6.97 -19.88 -21.20
N PRO A 555 6.73 -19.38 -22.43
CA PRO A 555 7.82 -18.97 -23.31
C PRO A 555 8.49 -17.71 -22.75
N PHE A 556 9.79 -17.54 -22.98
CA PHE A 556 10.44 -16.27 -22.67
C PHE A 556 9.87 -15.12 -23.52
N ALA A 557 9.89 -13.92 -22.96
CA ALA A 557 9.51 -12.71 -23.68
C ALA A 557 10.42 -12.50 -24.89
N ARG A 558 9.81 -12.39 -26.08
CA ARG A 558 10.48 -12.15 -27.35
C ARG A 558 10.35 -10.69 -27.76
N GLU A 559 11.12 -10.27 -28.75
CA GLU A 559 11.10 -8.90 -29.27
C GLU A 559 9.68 -8.46 -29.74
N HIS A 560 8.93 -9.35 -30.35
CA HIS A 560 7.54 -9.07 -30.75
C HIS A 560 6.65 -8.79 -29.52
N THR A 561 6.74 -9.64 -28.50
CA THR A 561 5.98 -9.45 -27.24
C THR A 561 6.39 -8.16 -26.54
N ARG A 562 7.69 -7.84 -26.54
CA ARG A 562 8.20 -6.59 -25.98
C ARG A 562 7.60 -5.37 -26.69
N LYS A 563 7.55 -5.38 -28.01
CA LYS A 563 6.96 -4.30 -28.80
C LYS A 563 5.46 -4.16 -28.54
N GLN A 564 4.72 -5.26 -28.51
CA GLN A 564 3.30 -5.25 -28.18
C GLN A 564 3.03 -4.74 -26.77
N PHE A 565 3.86 -5.15 -25.79
CA PHE A 565 3.75 -4.70 -24.42
C PHE A 565 4.07 -3.21 -24.26
N ALA A 566 5.12 -2.71 -24.91
CA ALA A 566 5.46 -1.30 -24.93
C ALA A 566 4.33 -0.44 -25.58
N GLU A 567 3.73 -0.93 -26.67
CA GLU A 567 2.59 -0.29 -27.32
C GLU A 567 1.36 -0.22 -26.40
N LEU A 568 1.05 -1.31 -25.70
CA LEU A 568 -0.04 -1.36 -24.72
C LEU A 568 0.21 -0.39 -23.57
N LEU A 569 1.43 -0.37 -23.03
CA LEU A 569 1.83 0.59 -21.98
C LEU A 569 1.69 2.03 -22.47
N ALA A 570 2.20 2.34 -23.66
CA ALA A 570 2.20 3.70 -24.20
C ALA A 570 0.77 4.24 -24.41
N ARG A 571 -0.14 3.42 -24.93
CA ARG A 571 -1.52 3.85 -25.18
C ARG A 571 -2.40 3.92 -23.93
N THR A 572 -2.10 3.12 -22.91
CA THR A 572 -2.90 3.05 -21.67
C THR A 572 -2.30 3.90 -20.56
N MET A 573 -0.98 3.89 -20.44
CA MET A 573 -0.15 4.54 -19.42
C MET A 573 -0.80 4.58 -18.04
N PRO A 574 -1.02 3.43 -17.40
CA PRO A 574 -1.69 3.37 -16.11
C PRO A 574 -0.72 3.57 -14.95
N PHE A 575 0.59 3.43 -15.20
CA PHE A 575 1.66 3.53 -14.21
C PHE A 575 2.16 4.96 -14.02
N ASP A 576 2.99 5.13 -13.02
CA ASP A 576 3.81 6.32 -12.89
C ASP A 576 4.78 6.42 -14.07
N LEU A 577 5.05 7.63 -14.50
CA LEU A 577 5.92 7.93 -15.62
C LEU A 577 7.03 8.87 -15.19
N VAL A 578 8.26 8.54 -15.60
CA VAL A 578 9.44 9.38 -15.46
C VAL A 578 10.03 9.59 -16.84
N ILE A 579 10.29 10.83 -17.22
CA ILE A 579 10.95 11.17 -18.49
C ILE A 579 12.22 11.96 -18.16
N ASP A 580 13.35 11.47 -18.66
CA ASP A 580 14.68 12.08 -18.48
C ASP A 580 14.95 12.45 -17.00
N GLU A 581 14.78 11.50 -16.11
CA GLU A 581 14.93 11.62 -14.64
C GLU A 581 13.99 12.63 -13.97
N GLN A 582 12.91 13.03 -14.62
CA GLN A 582 11.91 13.93 -14.04
C GLN A 582 10.53 13.28 -13.94
N THR A 583 9.90 13.52 -12.80
CA THR A 583 8.49 13.18 -12.58
C THR A 583 7.58 14.22 -13.22
N ARG A 584 6.28 13.92 -13.33
CA ARG A 584 5.27 14.81 -13.89
C ARG A 584 5.21 16.19 -13.21
N ASP A 585 5.48 16.25 -11.91
CA ASP A 585 5.47 17.47 -11.10
C ASP A 585 6.85 18.16 -11.05
N GLY A 586 7.80 17.76 -11.90
CA GLY A 586 9.12 18.33 -12.02
C GLY A 586 10.13 17.89 -10.97
N GLY A 587 9.78 16.93 -10.13
CA GLY A 587 10.68 16.33 -9.16
C GLY A 587 11.72 15.42 -9.82
N ASN A 588 12.88 15.27 -9.19
CA ASN A 588 13.91 14.34 -9.67
C ASN A 588 13.56 12.90 -9.30
N ALA A 589 13.66 12.01 -10.28
CA ALA A 589 13.54 10.58 -10.09
C ALA A 589 14.70 9.84 -10.76
N ARG A 590 15.21 8.81 -10.11
CA ARG A 590 16.30 7.99 -10.63
C ARG A 590 15.85 6.56 -10.82
N VAL A 591 16.51 5.86 -11.70
CA VAL A 591 16.32 4.42 -11.85
C VAL A 591 16.77 3.72 -10.56
N SER A 592 15.97 2.77 -10.07
CA SER A 592 16.31 1.96 -8.92
C SER A 592 17.59 1.16 -9.17
N LYS A 593 18.40 0.93 -8.13
CA LYS A 593 19.63 0.14 -8.24
C LYS A 593 19.40 -1.29 -8.77
N THR A 594 18.23 -1.83 -8.51
CA THR A 594 17.83 -3.16 -8.94
C THR A 594 17.21 -3.21 -10.33
N SER A 595 17.01 -2.08 -10.98
CA SER A 595 16.41 -1.98 -12.32
C SER A 595 17.41 -2.34 -13.42
N VAL A 596 16.88 -2.92 -14.48
CA VAL A 596 17.62 -3.17 -15.75
C VAL A 596 17.39 -2.05 -16.77
N CYS A 597 16.69 -0.99 -16.41
CA CYS A 597 16.45 0.18 -17.25
C CYS A 597 17.65 1.12 -17.29
N GLY A 598 17.83 1.83 -18.42
CA GLY A 598 18.76 2.96 -18.51
C GLY A 598 18.20 4.21 -17.86
N SER A 599 19.08 5.20 -17.58
CA SER A 599 18.71 6.44 -16.87
C SER A 599 17.95 7.44 -17.74
N TRP A 600 18.03 7.35 -19.04
CA TRP A 600 17.46 8.31 -19.98
C TRP A 600 16.24 7.76 -20.73
N GLY A 601 15.39 8.66 -21.13
CA GLY A 601 14.14 8.35 -21.82
C GLY A 601 12.96 8.20 -20.86
N ALA A 602 11.85 7.70 -21.38
CA ALA A 602 10.63 7.51 -20.61
C ALA A 602 10.59 6.10 -19.98
N ILE A 603 10.30 6.03 -18.70
CA ILE A 603 10.13 4.79 -17.93
C ILE A 603 8.75 4.81 -17.29
N ALA A 604 7.96 3.77 -17.54
CA ALA A 604 6.66 3.54 -16.92
C ALA A 604 6.74 2.41 -15.89
N GLY A 605 6.29 2.65 -14.67
CA GLY A 605 6.35 1.64 -13.62
C GLY A 605 6.00 2.15 -12.24
N SER A 606 6.59 1.54 -11.24
CA SER A 606 6.39 1.90 -9.83
C SER A 606 7.37 2.96 -9.39
N LEU A 607 6.84 4.12 -9.01
CA LEU A 607 7.60 5.23 -8.44
C LEU A 607 7.55 5.13 -6.91
N ARG A 608 8.72 5.10 -6.29
CA ARG A 608 8.86 5.04 -4.83
C ARG A 608 9.60 6.26 -4.32
N TYR A 609 9.11 6.82 -3.22
CA TYR A 609 9.74 7.96 -2.58
C TYR A 609 10.49 7.53 -1.32
N PHE A 610 11.67 8.11 -1.14
CA PHE A 610 12.54 7.88 0.01
C PHE A 610 12.89 9.21 0.67
N ALA A 611 13.08 9.22 1.98
CA ALA A 611 13.53 10.40 2.70
C ALA A 611 14.88 10.91 2.16
N GLY A 612 14.95 12.17 1.79
CA GLY A 612 16.15 12.83 1.31
C GLY A 612 16.93 13.53 2.42
N LYS A 613 18.24 13.74 2.21
CA LYS A 613 19.10 14.46 3.16
C LYS A 613 18.75 15.95 3.31
N SER A 614 18.14 16.52 2.29
CA SER A 614 17.79 17.97 2.20
C SER A 614 16.34 18.28 2.58
N GLY A 615 15.59 17.32 3.14
CA GLY A 615 14.17 17.50 3.44
C GLY A 615 13.25 17.39 2.22
N GLU A 616 13.77 17.10 1.03
CA GLU A 616 12.97 16.78 -0.14
C GLU A 616 13.01 15.27 -0.41
N PRO A 617 11.83 14.61 -0.62
CA PRO A 617 11.78 13.20 -0.96
C PRO A 617 12.55 12.92 -2.26
N ARG A 618 13.32 11.82 -2.26
CA ARG A 618 13.95 11.28 -3.47
C ARG A 618 13.05 10.24 -4.08
N ALA A 619 12.95 10.23 -5.40
CA ALA A 619 12.16 9.25 -6.13
C ALA A 619 13.06 8.23 -6.84
N GLY A 620 12.65 6.95 -6.78
CA GLY A 620 13.22 5.85 -7.53
C GLY A 620 12.16 5.16 -8.36
N ILE A 621 12.47 4.82 -9.62
CA ILE A 621 11.56 4.12 -10.52
C ILE A 621 12.10 2.77 -10.93
N GLU A 622 11.20 1.80 -11.02
CA GLU A 622 11.39 0.48 -11.62
C GLU A 622 10.24 0.22 -12.58
N GLY A 623 10.52 -0.23 -13.80
CA GLY A 623 9.47 -0.44 -14.79
C GLY A 623 9.98 -0.80 -16.18
N THR A 624 9.30 -0.30 -17.20
CA THR A 624 9.62 -0.55 -18.60
C THR A 624 9.86 0.76 -19.35
N GLN A 625 10.96 0.83 -20.10
CA GLN A 625 11.25 1.96 -20.97
C GLN A 625 10.29 1.99 -22.15
N ILE A 626 9.76 3.17 -22.44
CA ILE A 626 8.86 3.41 -23.55
C ILE A 626 9.61 4.18 -24.63
N PRO A 627 9.67 3.70 -25.88
CA PRO A 627 10.29 4.43 -26.99
C PRO A 627 9.64 5.78 -27.25
N ASP A 628 10.45 6.78 -27.61
CA ASP A 628 10.00 8.16 -27.84
C ASP A 628 8.95 8.27 -28.98
N ASP A 629 9.06 7.44 -30.00
CA ASP A 629 8.09 7.38 -31.09
C ASP A 629 6.70 6.96 -30.61
N LEU A 630 6.60 6.06 -29.64
CA LEU A 630 5.34 5.68 -29.01
C LEU A 630 4.77 6.79 -28.11
N ILE A 631 5.64 7.48 -27.36
CA ILE A 631 5.24 8.64 -26.57
C ILE A 631 4.62 9.70 -27.45
N ARG A 632 5.28 10.05 -28.57
CA ARG A 632 4.78 11.03 -29.54
C ARG A 632 3.52 10.56 -30.27
N LYS A 633 3.41 9.28 -30.58
CA LYS A 633 2.24 8.68 -31.23
C LYS A 633 0.96 8.84 -30.41
N TYR A 634 1.05 8.71 -29.10
CA TYR A 634 -0.07 8.80 -28.17
C TYR A 634 -0.18 10.13 -27.45
N ALA A 635 0.70 11.08 -27.76
CA ALA A 635 0.58 12.44 -27.26
C ALA A 635 -0.68 13.11 -27.80
N THR A 636 -1.27 13.96 -26.98
CA THR A 636 -2.46 14.74 -27.33
C THR A 636 -2.13 16.22 -27.36
N ARG A 637 -2.81 16.93 -28.23
CA ARG A 637 -2.70 18.39 -28.28
C ARG A 637 -3.84 19.02 -27.49
N THR A 638 -3.51 19.91 -26.57
CA THR A 638 -4.51 20.68 -25.84
C THR A 638 -5.20 21.70 -26.78
N LYS A 639 -6.41 22.10 -26.42
CA LYS A 639 -7.06 23.20 -27.12
C LYS A 639 -6.17 24.46 -26.99
N PRO A 640 -5.99 25.23 -28.08
CA PRO A 640 -5.25 26.47 -28.00
C PRO A 640 -5.87 27.43 -26.98
N GLN A 641 -5.04 28.03 -26.16
CA GLN A 641 -5.43 29.02 -25.15
C GLN A 641 -4.68 30.32 -25.40
N LEU A 642 -5.38 31.42 -25.26
CA LEU A 642 -4.72 32.74 -25.29
C LEU A 642 -3.95 32.94 -23.99
N VAL A 643 -2.68 33.32 -24.13
CA VAL A 643 -1.78 33.65 -23.02
C VAL A 643 -1.09 34.97 -23.28
N TYR A 644 -1.04 35.79 -22.25
CA TYR A 644 -0.25 37.05 -22.30
C TYR A 644 1.07 36.84 -21.56
N ASP A 645 2.20 37.10 -22.29
CA ASP A 645 3.54 37.04 -21.73
C ASP A 645 4.18 38.43 -21.80
N PRO A 646 4.30 39.15 -20.67
CA PRO A 646 4.84 40.51 -20.64
C PRO A 646 6.34 40.59 -20.99
N HIS A 647 7.05 39.46 -20.89
CA HIS A 647 8.50 39.41 -21.17
C HIS A 647 8.82 39.32 -22.67
N ARG A 648 7.83 39.02 -23.50
CA ARG A 648 7.99 39.03 -24.96
C ARG A 648 7.94 40.44 -25.52
N LYS A 649 8.95 40.77 -26.32
CA LYS A 649 9.15 42.16 -26.77
C LYS A 649 8.09 42.65 -27.78
N HIS A 650 7.61 41.80 -28.65
CA HIS A 650 6.67 42.13 -29.73
C HIS A 650 5.40 41.28 -29.76
N ASP A 651 5.50 40.05 -29.38
CA ASP A 651 4.41 39.05 -29.48
C ASP A 651 3.94 38.67 -28.07
N GLN A 652 3.37 39.62 -27.34
CA GLN A 652 2.98 39.45 -25.94
C GLN A 652 1.73 38.63 -25.77
N LEU A 653 0.83 38.65 -26.75
CA LEU A 653 -0.36 37.77 -26.75
C LEU A 653 -0.11 36.66 -27.74
N VAL A 654 -0.25 35.43 -27.26
CA VAL A 654 -0.02 34.21 -28.05
C VAL A 654 -1.15 33.22 -27.86
N LEU A 655 -1.44 32.51 -28.92
CA LEU A 655 -2.28 31.29 -28.86
C LEU A 655 -1.33 30.14 -28.62
N MET A 656 -1.45 29.52 -27.46
CA MET A 656 -0.56 28.45 -27.03
C MET A 656 -1.34 27.14 -26.97
N SER A 657 -0.85 26.11 -27.64
CA SER A 657 -1.25 24.72 -27.44
C SER A 657 -0.06 23.94 -26.93
N ARG A 658 -0.35 22.98 -26.06
CA ARG A 658 0.63 22.06 -25.53
C ARG A 658 0.47 20.72 -26.17
N VAL A 659 1.58 20.08 -26.47
CA VAL A 659 1.62 18.67 -26.82
C VAL A 659 1.92 17.92 -25.53
N GLU A 660 0.95 17.15 -25.04
CA GLU A 660 1.03 16.49 -23.75
C GLU A 660 0.87 14.96 -23.89
N TYR A 661 1.62 14.25 -23.07
CA TYR A 661 1.49 12.80 -22.92
C TYR A 661 1.24 12.49 -21.44
N PHE A 662 0.00 12.08 -21.14
CA PHE A 662 -0.44 11.75 -19.78
C PHE A 662 0.05 12.73 -18.70
N GLY A 663 -0.09 14.03 -19.00
CA GLY A 663 0.27 15.13 -18.11
C GLY A 663 1.72 15.59 -18.18
N PHE A 664 2.58 14.97 -19.01
CA PHE A 664 3.88 15.50 -19.37
C PHE A 664 3.75 16.43 -20.56
N GLU A 665 4.28 17.63 -20.42
CA GLU A 665 4.41 18.56 -21.52
C GLU A 665 5.64 18.19 -22.34
N LEU A 666 5.42 17.76 -23.59
CA LEU A 666 6.49 17.40 -24.51
C LEU A 666 6.95 18.57 -25.34
N ASP A 667 6.02 19.44 -25.74
CA ASP A 667 6.30 20.59 -26.60
C ASP A 667 5.22 21.65 -26.44
N ARG A 668 5.55 22.89 -26.83
CA ARG A 668 4.64 24.04 -26.88
C ARG A 668 4.62 24.61 -28.27
N GLU A 669 3.47 24.67 -28.87
CA GLU A 669 3.24 25.42 -30.09
C GLU A 669 2.69 26.79 -29.73
N ILE A 670 3.36 27.83 -30.20
CA ILE A 670 3.05 29.20 -29.87
C ILE A 670 2.82 29.94 -31.18
N GLU A 671 1.62 30.47 -31.36
CA GLU A 671 1.26 31.32 -32.47
C GLU A 671 0.99 32.74 -31.97
N PRO A 672 1.77 33.76 -32.43
CA PRO A 672 1.54 35.14 -32.01
C PRO A 672 0.20 35.66 -32.51
N VAL A 673 -0.56 36.30 -31.63
CA VAL A 673 -1.82 36.96 -31.94
C VAL A 673 -1.61 38.46 -31.87
N ARG A 674 -1.33 39.07 -33.01
CA ARG A 674 -1.06 40.53 -33.10
C ARG A 674 -2.36 41.32 -33.24
N GLU A 675 -3.25 40.85 -34.11
CA GLU A 675 -4.60 41.38 -34.29
C GLU A 675 -5.62 40.36 -33.73
N PHE A 676 -6.69 40.86 -33.17
CA PHE A 676 -7.67 40.00 -32.53
C PHE A 676 -8.73 39.54 -33.53
N PRO A 677 -8.77 38.27 -33.94
CA PRO A 677 -9.89 37.74 -34.71
C PRO A 677 -11.20 37.94 -33.94
N GLU A 678 -12.29 38.15 -34.65
CA GLU A 678 -13.60 38.41 -34.06
C GLU A 678 -13.99 37.32 -33.02
N SER A 679 -13.64 36.06 -33.30
CA SER A 679 -13.88 34.92 -32.40
C SER A 679 -13.08 34.93 -31.08
N LEU A 680 -11.96 35.63 -31.04
CA LEU A 680 -11.05 35.71 -29.91
C LEU A 680 -10.97 37.09 -29.26
N ALA A 681 -11.58 38.09 -29.87
CA ALA A 681 -11.41 39.48 -29.44
C ALA A 681 -11.91 39.74 -28.02
N ALA A 682 -12.99 39.15 -27.60
CA ALA A 682 -13.53 39.26 -26.25
C ALA A 682 -12.57 38.61 -25.20
N GLU A 683 -12.08 37.42 -25.49
CA GLU A 683 -11.14 36.70 -24.64
C GLU A 683 -9.79 37.42 -24.56
N ALA A 684 -9.29 37.93 -25.68
CA ALA A 684 -8.05 38.73 -25.74
C ALA A 684 -8.14 39.98 -24.87
N ARG A 685 -9.22 40.75 -24.96
CA ARG A 685 -9.44 41.93 -24.11
C ARG A 685 -9.53 41.58 -22.63
N HIS A 686 -10.22 40.46 -22.32
CA HIS A 686 -10.32 39.98 -20.94
C HIS A 686 -8.93 39.61 -20.37
N ILE A 687 -8.12 38.86 -21.09
CA ILE A 687 -6.77 38.45 -20.68
C ILE A 687 -5.85 39.69 -20.54
N LEU A 688 -5.92 40.59 -21.47
CA LEU A 688 -5.13 41.84 -21.42
C LEU A 688 -5.56 42.75 -20.25
N ALA A 689 -6.84 42.83 -19.97
CA ALA A 689 -7.36 43.56 -18.81
C ALA A 689 -6.88 42.95 -17.49
N GLN A 690 -6.89 41.64 -17.38
CA GLN A 690 -6.33 40.93 -16.21
C GLN A 690 -4.83 41.15 -16.09
N ALA A 691 -4.08 41.11 -17.18
CA ALA A 691 -2.64 41.38 -17.18
C ALA A 691 -2.32 42.82 -16.74
N ALA A 692 -3.07 43.78 -17.26
CA ALA A 692 -2.94 45.18 -16.85
C ALA A 692 -3.29 45.39 -15.36
N ALA A 693 -4.33 44.74 -14.87
CA ALA A 693 -4.73 44.79 -13.48
C ALA A 693 -3.67 44.16 -12.55
N ARG A 694 -3.05 43.07 -12.95
CA ARG A 694 -1.91 42.45 -12.21
C ARG A 694 -0.71 43.37 -12.15
N GLU A 695 -0.37 44.01 -13.24
CA GLU A 695 0.77 44.98 -13.27
C GLU A 695 0.47 46.19 -12.40
N GLU A 696 -0.75 46.75 -12.45
CA GLU A 696 -1.16 47.83 -11.57
C GLU A 696 -1.14 47.40 -10.08
N ALA A 697 -1.65 46.23 -9.78
CA ALA A 697 -1.60 45.67 -8.44
C ALA A 697 -0.14 45.56 -7.95
N ARG A 698 0.75 45.06 -8.80
CA ARG A 698 2.19 44.97 -8.50
C ARG A 698 2.83 46.31 -8.27
N GLN A 699 2.52 47.30 -9.09
CA GLN A 699 3.05 48.67 -8.94
C GLN A 699 2.57 49.35 -7.66
N VAL A 700 1.28 49.16 -7.32
CA VAL A 700 0.73 49.68 -6.06
C VAL A 700 1.37 49.00 -4.87
N TRP A 701 1.59 47.69 -4.94
CA TRP A 701 2.25 46.89 -3.90
C TRP A 701 3.69 47.32 -3.65
N ILE A 702 4.42 47.60 -4.72
CA ILE A 702 5.82 48.11 -4.64
C ILE A 702 5.86 49.52 -4.04
N LYS A 703 4.91 50.38 -4.41
CA LYS A 703 4.88 51.80 -3.98
C LYS A 703 4.34 51.97 -2.56
N LYS A 704 3.44 51.12 -2.09
CA LYS A 704 2.83 51.21 -0.75
C LYS A 704 3.52 50.27 0.21
N ASN A 705 3.84 50.74 1.41
CA ASN A 705 4.42 49.91 2.44
C ASN A 705 3.42 48.79 2.83
N HIS A 706 3.89 47.54 2.80
CA HIS A 706 3.13 46.36 3.13
C HIS A 706 2.33 46.47 4.46
N ALA A 707 2.95 47.06 5.49
CA ALA A 707 2.30 47.31 6.79
C ALA A 707 1.10 48.28 6.69
N ALA A 708 1.18 49.27 5.80
CA ALA A 708 0.08 50.22 5.59
C ALA A 708 -1.10 49.57 4.89
N ILE A 709 -0.86 48.69 3.92
CA ILE A 709 -1.92 47.93 3.23
C ILE A 709 -2.63 46.98 4.20
N SER A 710 -1.87 46.24 5.03
CA SER A 710 -2.44 45.36 6.06
C SER A 710 -3.24 46.15 7.09
N ALA A 711 -2.77 47.31 7.49
CA ALA A 711 -3.52 48.18 8.43
C ALA A 711 -4.85 48.71 7.84
N VAL A 712 -4.83 49.07 6.55
CA VAL A 712 -6.05 49.49 5.85
C VAL A 712 -7.04 48.34 5.74
N ARG A 713 -6.62 47.14 5.38
CA ARG A 713 -7.48 45.96 5.32
C ARG A 713 -8.09 45.64 6.68
N GLU A 714 -7.30 45.67 7.74
CA GLU A 714 -7.78 45.40 9.08
C GLU A 714 -8.78 46.46 9.55
N ALA A 715 -8.55 47.72 9.21
CA ALA A 715 -9.51 48.78 9.49
C ALA A 715 -10.85 48.56 8.77
N TYR A 716 -10.84 48.13 7.52
CA TYR A 716 -12.04 47.75 6.77
C TYR A 716 -12.78 46.56 7.38
N ARG A 717 -12.05 45.53 7.82
CA ARG A 717 -12.66 44.39 8.51
C ARG A 717 -13.34 44.82 9.81
N ARG A 718 -12.72 45.66 10.60
CA ARG A 718 -13.28 46.15 11.87
C ARG A 718 -14.46 47.11 11.71
N SER A 719 -14.56 47.78 10.60
CA SER A 719 -15.66 48.70 10.30
C SER A 719 -16.95 48.03 9.82
N GLY A 720 -17.06 46.70 9.92
CA GLY A 720 -18.30 45.98 9.66
C GLY A 720 -18.58 45.70 8.16
N GLY A 721 -17.58 45.52 7.36
CA GLY A 721 -17.73 44.88 6.04
C GLY A 721 -17.88 45.83 4.85
N ALA A 722 -17.40 47.05 4.92
CA ALA A 722 -17.18 47.84 3.71
C ALA A 722 -15.99 47.22 2.93
N THR A 723 -16.32 46.43 1.94
CA THR A 723 -15.35 45.94 0.95
C THR A 723 -14.60 47.15 0.34
N PRO A 724 -13.26 47.04 0.08
CA PRO A 724 -12.55 48.05 -0.71
C PRO A 724 -13.35 48.31 -1.98
N ARG A 725 -13.46 49.55 -2.37
CA ARG A 725 -14.30 49.98 -3.52
C ARG A 725 -13.81 49.36 -4.86
N LEU A 726 -12.55 48.92 -4.93
CA LEU A 726 -12.00 48.20 -6.05
C LEU A 726 -11.11 47.05 -5.54
N GLY A 727 -11.55 45.81 -5.71
CA GLY A 727 -10.73 44.62 -5.64
C GLY A 727 -10.06 44.33 -7.00
N PHE A 728 -9.32 43.23 -7.07
CA PHE A 728 -8.62 42.83 -8.32
C PHE A 728 -9.62 42.58 -9.47
N ASP A 729 -10.71 41.89 -9.19
CA ASP A 729 -11.70 41.54 -10.22
C ASP A 729 -12.45 42.75 -10.73
N GLU A 730 -12.76 43.71 -9.86
CA GLU A 730 -13.39 44.96 -10.22
C GLU A 730 -12.44 45.87 -11.04
N LEU A 731 -11.14 45.85 -10.73
CA LEU A 731 -10.11 46.53 -11.50
C LEU A 731 -9.98 45.91 -12.90
N ALA A 732 -9.91 44.59 -12.99
CA ALA A 732 -9.85 43.87 -14.25
C ALA A 732 -11.08 44.17 -15.12
N ALA A 733 -12.29 44.14 -14.53
CA ALA A 733 -13.54 44.48 -15.23
C ALA A 733 -13.59 45.95 -15.67
N LEU A 734 -13.01 46.87 -14.90
CA LEU A 734 -12.87 48.28 -15.29
C LEU A 734 -11.95 48.43 -16.52
N TYR A 735 -10.82 47.76 -16.49
CA TYR A 735 -9.89 47.79 -17.63
C TYR A 735 -10.46 47.07 -18.85
N GLU A 736 -11.19 45.99 -18.71
CA GLU A 736 -11.86 45.32 -19.82
C GLU A 736 -12.86 46.23 -20.53
N ARG A 737 -13.62 47.03 -19.78
CA ARG A 737 -14.49 48.06 -20.37
C ARG A 737 -13.72 49.14 -21.11
N GLN A 738 -12.58 49.55 -20.60
CA GLN A 738 -11.73 50.54 -21.26
C GLN A 738 -11.07 50.00 -22.53
N LEU A 739 -10.89 48.71 -22.61
CA LEU A 739 -10.34 47.99 -23.79
C LEU A 739 -11.40 47.59 -24.83
N ALA A 740 -12.68 47.97 -24.65
CA ALA A 740 -13.75 47.56 -25.52
C ALA A 740 -13.55 47.85 -27.03
N GLY A 741 -12.77 48.88 -27.37
CA GLY A 741 -12.43 49.24 -28.74
C GLY A 741 -11.07 48.74 -29.23
N VAL A 742 -10.32 48.02 -28.38
CA VAL A 742 -8.97 47.55 -28.72
C VAL A 742 -9.04 46.26 -29.51
N ASN A 743 -8.38 46.21 -30.67
CA ASN A 743 -8.41 45.07 -31.59
C ASN A 743 -7.03 44.50 -31.94
N SER A 744 -5.97 45.08 -31.34
CA SER A 744 -4.60 44.59 -31.52
C SER A 744 -3.75 44.76 -30.27
N VAL A 745 -2.64 44.02 -30.18
CA VAL A 745 -1.64 44.20 -29.12
C VAL A 745 -0.98 45.58 -29.17
N GLU A 746 -0.83 46.14 -30.36
CA GLU A 746 -0.27 47.49 -30.53
C GLU A 746 -1.20 48.56 -29.98
N GLU A 747 -2.50 48.45 -30.25
CA GLU A 747 -3.51 49.36 -29.67
C GLU A 747 -3.56 49.21 -28.14
N PHE A 748 -3.45 47.98 -27.60
CA PHE A 748 -3.36 47.77 -26.17
C PHE A 748 -2.16 48.48 -25.53
N ARG A 749 -0.98 48.40 -26.13
CA ARG A 749 0.22 49.09 -25.63
C ARG A 749 0.06 50.61 -25.61
N ASN A 750 -0.67 51.13 -26.57
CA ASN A 750 -0.91 52.55 -26.67
C ASN A 750 -2.14 53.02 -25.88
N ALA A 751 -2.91 52.09 -25.33
CA ALA A 751 -4.09 52.38 -24.53
C ALA A 751 -3.69 53.02 -23.20
N ARG A 752 -4.35 54.14 -22.84
CA ARG A 752 -4.21 54.77 -21.53
C ARG A 752 -5.28 54.22 -20.61
N LEU A 753 -4.93 53.18 -19.84
CA LEU A 753 -5.82 52.64 -18.81
C LEU A 753 -5.74 53.54 -17.58
N THR A 754 -6.90 53.94 -17.07
CA THR A 754 -7.00 54.85 -15.93
C THR A 754 -7.76 54.21 -14.79
N VAL A 755 -7.22 54.36 -13.58
CA VAL A 755 -7.84 53.95 -12.33
C VAL A 755 -7.49 54.96 -11.24
N ASN A 756 -8.42 55.17 -10.33
CA ASN A 756 -8.11 55.90 -9.11
C ASN A 756 -7.40 54.95 -8.13
N THR A 757 -6.09 55.06 -8.03
CA THR A 757 -5.25 54.18 -7.19
C THR A 757 -5.52 54.31 -5.71
N ASP A 758 -6.20 55.38 -5.24
CA ASP A 758 -6.57 55.53 -3.84
C ASP A 758 -7.74 54.60 -3.45
N ASP A 759 -8.55 54.18 -4.41
CA ASP A 759 -9.68 53.27 -4.20
C ASP A 759 -9.29 51.79 -4.38
N PHE A 760 -8.07 51.49 -4.84
CA PHE A 760 -7.60 50.15 -5.14
C PHE A 760 -6.74 49.55 -4.00
N VAL A 761 -7.12 48.37 -3.52
CA VAL A 761 -6.35 47.61 -2.55
C VAL A 761 -5.96 46.26 -3.20
N PRO A 762 -4.68 46.02 -3.49
CA PRO A 762 -4.24 44.80 -4.12
C PRO A 762 -4.46 43.58 -3.20
N PRO A 763 -4.70 42.39 -3.77
CA PRO A 763 -4.78 41.17 -3.01
C PRO A 763 -3.46 40.84 -2.29
N GLU A 764 -3.51 40.04 -1.24
CA GLU A 764 -2.31 39.44 -0.66
C GLU A 764 -1.78 38.34 -1.61
N GLU A 765 -0.44 38.30 -1.79
CA GLU A 765 0.21 37.20 -2.49
C GLU A 765 0.09 35.87 -1.72
#